data_a4e6ddde5fc5d6484cc4f6dc132606e1
#
_entry.id   a4e6ddde5fc5d6484cc4f6dc132606e1
#
_cell.length_a   1.000
_cell.length_b   1.000
_cell.length_c   1.000
_cell.angle_alpha   90.00
_cell.angle_beta   90.00
_cell.angle_gamma   90.00
#
_symmetry.space_group_name_H-M   'P 1'
#
loop_
_entity.id
_entity.type
_entity.pdbx_description
1 polymer ?
#
loop_
_entity_poly.entity_id
_entity_poly.type
_entity_poly.pdbx_seq_one_letter_code
_entity_poly.pdbx_strand_id
1 'polypeptide(L)'
;MVVPLRLLVLCWVFGAGCSQSSPPWFQNITTNLFNSSGDILLGGLFPINELTSNLSYRVKPDNISCDRLGYEIFDTCKQSAVIVKPTVLFLTEDSSRELAVKCNYTDYVSRVVAVIGPSTSEMVSVIGQLLGFFLMPQISYLATSDKFSDKSMYPSFLRTVPSDKRQVEAMVHLLNRFQWNWVAVVGSEDEYGRQGQRQFSTLAAKSSICVGYEGLIPTYSDPQPVVREILDHIAETKVGVVVVFSLSQPARAFFTEVIRRNLTGVWVASDDWALHRDVSTLPNIHTVGTIIAFAVQSQTLTLLTPYTREVFSRIREEMARQSIQGPDTESTYGMNQCPDCWNLSPDNMSLVTEPILQRTAFSVYAAIYSVAHALHNMLRCNANSCLRGAKSKVYPWQLLEVLKKVNFSLNGSHFEFDSNGNPNIGYNVLQWVWGNNSLSFKDVGTFYENLSINNTLIQWHTGSTKAPESTCSSECGPGQVHRVKGFHSCCYDCIECLPGTFQNGTMDIQCTQCLEGQWSLVRSTNCTEPTFDFLTWSQPESLVLLLAILVLLACQGAVGFLLLQHRGSPLVRASGGPLGGVALLSLMGGCACLLLFLGQPGEVVCRLQLPLNSIFHTVTLSTILANSLQIVYVTEFPGKVHFHLDTLRGPGGWLLVLACCGVQAGICGYYVQEGPSLSQYLAKMKVTFVRKFLRCPVEPILGLGLMQGFNGLLALISFMCTFMAVKTVRQYNLARDITFSTLTYCVVWVVFIPIYTGLNDKDRSIIHVSVSLLSNMGLMVAYYLPKCHLLLKKPELNTAEHFRTFLEGAEATPQEEHDQGPGGAGQGSAGGEQGSAGGGQGSAGEGQGSAGKGQGQDLGR
;
A
#
# COMPACT_ATOMS: atom_id res chain seq x y z
N MET A 1 -23.28 14.13 -41.43
CA MET A 1 -24.31 13.91 -42.44
C MET A 1 -25.61 13.27 -41.91
N VAL A 2 -25.91 13.32 -40.61
CA VAL A 2 -27.16 12.79 -40.03
C VAL A 2 -28.08 13.89 -39.50
N VAL A 3 -27.58 15.10 -39.36
CA VAL A 3 -28.37 16.25 -38.87
C VAL A 3 -29.40 16.82 -39.87
N PRO A 4 -29.15 16.83 -41.22
CA PRO A 4 -30.15 17.37 -42.12
C PRO A 4 -31.40 16.49 -42.30
N LEU A 5 -31.32 15.19 -41.97
CA LEU A 5 -32.47 14.31 -42.18
C LEU A 5 -33.53 14.44 -41.05
N ARG A 6 -33.15 14.83 -39.85
CA ARG A 6 -34.09 15.09 -38.73
C ARG A 6 -34.83 16.43 -38.89
N LEU A 7 -34.17 17.43 -39.46
CA LEU A 7 -34.81 18.71 -39.79
C LEU A 7 -35.80 18.57 -40.96
N LEU A 8 -35.50 17.75 -41.96
CA LEU A 8 -36.40 17.45 -43.06
C LEU A 8 -37.65 16.65 -42.62
N VAL A 9 -37.52 15.74 -41.65
CA VAL A 9 -38.67 15.02 -41.06
C VAL A 9 -39.57 15.98 -40.26
N LEU A 10 -38.98 16.91 -39.50
CA LEU A 10 -39.75 17.97 -38.82
C LEU A 10 -40.49 18.89 -39.80
N CYS A 11 -39.82 19.28 -40.91
CA CYS A 11 -40.49 20.06 -41.97
C CYS A 11 -41.59 19.28 -42.72
N TRP A 12 -41.43 17.93 -42.84
CA TRP A 12 -42.45 17.10 -43.49
C TRP A 12 -43.66 16.82 -42.58
N VAL A 13 -43.46 16.71 -41.28
CA VAL A 13 -44.55 16.56 -40.29
C VAL A 13 -45.34 17.87 -40.11
N PHE A 14 -44.72 19.04 -40.33
CA PHE A 14 -45.40 20.34 -40.23
C PHE A 14 -45.90 20.87 -41.57
N GLY A 15 -45.51 20.30 -42.73
CA GLY A 15 -45.88 20.79 -44.06
C GLY A 15 -47.07 20.08 -44.72
N ALA A 16 -47.52 18.97 -44.19
CA ALA A 16 -48.64 18.21 -44.77
C ALA A 16 -49.87 18.31 -43.84
N GLY A 17 -50.65 19.37 -43.97
CA GLY A 17 -51.99 19.39 -43.41
C GLY A 17 -52.32 20.60 -42.51
N CYS A 18 -52.20 21.80 -42.98
CA CYS A 18 -52.90 22.94 -42.41
C CYS A 18 -54.19 23.22 -43.18
N SER A 19 -55.22 22.42 -42.92
CA SER A 19 -56.55 22.92 -43.00
C SER A 19 -57.28 22.59 -41.72
N GLN A 20 -57.54 23.60 -40.93
CA GLN A 20 -58.61 23.78 -39.99
C GLN A 20 -58.79 22.65 -38.92
N SER A 21 -58.47 23.01 -37.76
CA SER A 21 -58.73 22.50 -36.42
C SER A 21 -57.45 22.00 -35.74
N SER A 22 -56.83 22.84 -34.87
CA SER A 22 -55.83 22.43 -33.88
C SER A 22 -56.44 21.33 -32.97
N PRO A 23 -55.70 20.27 -32.67
CA PRO A 23 -56.17 19.22 -31.76
C PRO A 23 -56.60 19.84 -30.42
N PRO A 24 -57.71 19.40 -29.80
CA PRO A 24 -58.30 20.02 -28.61
C PRO A 24 -57.37 20.06 -27.38
N TRP A 25 -56.30 19.25 -27.35
CA TRP A 25 -55.30 19.26 -26.27
C TRP A 25 -54.25 20.40 -26.44
N PHE A 26 -54.10 21.01 -27.62
CA PHE A 26 -53.17 22.14 -27.84
C PHE A 26 -53.80 23.48 -27.47
N GLN A 27 -55.10 23.56 -27.33
CA GLN A 27 -55.82 24.80 -27.03
C GLN A 27 -55.80 25.22 -25.56
N ASN A 28 -55.42 24.35 -24.64
CA ASN A 28 -55.54 24.60 -23.19
C ASN A 28 -54.22 24.90 -22.45
N ILE A 29 -53.03 24.99 -23.14
CA ILE A 29 -51.83 25.48 -22.49
C ILE A 29 -51.83 27.01 -22.54
N THR A 30 -52.52 27.64 -21.64
CA THR A 30 -52.42 29.08 -21.42
C THR A 30 -51.31 29.37 -20.45
N THR A 31 -50.31 30.12 -20.93
CA THR A 31 -49.25 30.67 -20.07
C THR A 31 -49.65 32.10 -19.67
N ASN A 32 -49.48 32.43 -18.39
CA ASN A 32 -49.70 33.80 -17.93
C ASN A 32 -48.62 34.72 -18.53
N LEU A 33 -49.04 35.83 -19.09
CA LEU A 33 -48.19 36.88 -19.64
C LEU A 33 -48.23 38.09 -18.72
N PHE A 34 -47.07 38.54 -18.30
CA PHE A 34 -46.85 39.77 -17.55
C PHE A 34 -46.08 40.70 -18.50
N ASN A 35 -46.63 41.88 -18.81
CA ASN A 35 -45.97 42.80 -19.74
C ASN A 35 -46.01 44.24 -19.25
N SER A 36 -45.00 44.97 -19.64
CA SER A 36 -44.97 46.43 -19.54
C SER A 36 -44.42 47.00 -20.84
N SER A 37 -45.04 48.05 -21.31
CA SER A 37 -44.60 48.73 -22.53
C SER A 37 -43.28 49.48 -22.28
N GLY A 38 -42.43 49.52 -23.30
CA GLY A 38 -41.17 50.24 -23.31
C GLY A 38 -40.59 50.34 -24.70
N ASP A 39 -39.62 51.24 -24.92
CA ASP A 39 -38.96 51.40 -26.23
C ASP A 39 -38.19 50.15 -26.66
N ILE A 40 -37.71 49.36 -25.68
CA ILE A 40 -36.98 48.11 -25.86
C ILE A 40 -37.59 47.07 -24.93
N LEU A 41 -37.94 45.88 -25.46
CA LEU A 41 -38.56 44.80 -24.71
C LEU A 41 -37.55 43.70 -24.39
N LEU A 42 -37.56 43.26 -23.14
CA LEU A 42 -36.88 42.05 -22.66
C LEU A 42 -37.89 40.91 -22.52
N GLY A 43 -37.57 39.75 -23.00
CA GLY A 43 -38.31 38.52 -22.72
C GLY A 43 -37.89 37.92 -21.39
N GLY A 44 -38.82 37.35 -20.65
CA GLY A 44 -38.56 36.65 -19.38
C GLY A 44 -39.27 35.30 -19.31
N LEU A 45 -38.56 34.29 -18.86
CA LEU A 45 -39.07 32.94 -18.68
C LEU A 45 -38.84 32.53 -17.20
N PHE A 46 -39.88 32.63 -16.39
CA PHE A 46 -39.80 32.43 -14.95
C PHE A 46 -40.82 31.38 -14.46
N PRO A 47 -40.48 30.52 -13.49
CA PRO A 47 -41.44 29.64 -12.86
C PRO A 47 -42.21 30.37 -11.76
N ILE A 48 -43.27 31.11 -12.18
CA ILE A 48 -44.09 31.89 -11.25
C ILE A 48 -45.08 31.00 -10.50
N ASN A 49 -45.63 30.04 -11.21
CA ASN A 49 -46.56 29.05 -10.64
C ASN A 49 -46.04 27.64 -10.85
N GLU A 50 -46.31 26.74 -9.90
CA GLU A 50 -46.20 25.31 -10.15
C GLU A 50 -47.42 24.84 -10.92
N LEU A 51 -47.29 23.78 -11.75
CA LEU A 51 -48.39 23.26 -12.53
C LEU A 51 -49.42 22.63 -11.58
N THR A 52 -50.46 23.37 -11.24
CA THR A 52 -51.61 22.86 -10.56
C THR A 52 -52.65 22.48 -11.60
N SER A 53 -53.40 21.41 -11.35
CA SER A 53 -54.53 20.97 -12.20
C SER A 53 -55.66 22.02 -12.31
N ASN A 54 -55.62 23.06 -11.52
CA ASN A 54 -56.64 24.08 -11.44
C ASN A 54 -56.09 25.48 -11.82
N LEU A 55 -56.36 25.92 -13.06
CA LEU A 55 -55.90 27.20 -13.63
C LEU A 55 -56.45 28.43 -12.90
N SER A 56 -57.49 28.28 -12.03
CA SER A 56 -58.12 29.39 -11.31
C SER A 56 -57.28 29.99 -10.18
N TYR A 57 -56.23 29.26 -9.75
CA TYR A 57 -55.30 29.71 -8.66
C TYR A 57 -54.05 30.43 -9.21
N ARG A 58 -53.95 30.73 -10.50
CA ARG A 58 -52.82 31.45 -11.08
C ARG A 58 -52.93 32.96 -10.79
N VAL A 59 -51.87 33.57 -10.31
CA VAL A 59 -51.71 35.00 -10.08
C VAL A 59 -51.92 35.76 -11.42
N LYS A 60 -52.78 36.76 -11.46
CA LYS A 60 -52.94 37.65 -12.61
C LYS A 60 -51.88 38.75 -12.58
N PRO A 61 -51.32 39.14 -13.75
CA PRO A 61 -50.31 40.19 -13.82
C PRO A 61 -50.91 41.58 -13.57
N ASP A 62 -50.18 42.40 -12.81
CA ASP A 62 -50.44 43.82 -12.75
C ASP A 62 -49.61 44.55 -13.81
N ASN A 63 -50.23 45.53 -14.49
CA ASN A 63 -49.56 46.39 -15.48
C ASN A 63 -48.71 47.44 -14.75
N ILE A 64 -47.39 47.27 -14.73
CA ILE A 64 -46.45 48.29 -14.28
C ILE A 64 -45.79 48.90 -15.51
N SER A 65 -45.89 50.23 -15.68
CA SER A 65 -45.25 50.93 -16.83
C SER A 65 -43.83 51.36 -16.45
N CYS A 66 -42.86 51.01 -17.29
CA CYS A 66 -41.49 51.53 -17.28
C CYS A 66 -41.24 52.35 -18.57
N ASP A 67 -40.75 53.61 -18.44
CA ASP A 67 -40.71 54.54 -19.56
C ASP A 67 -39.71 54.19 -20.69
N ARG A 68 -38.71 53.34 -20.52
CA ARG A 68 -37.71 53.03 -21.57
C ARG A 68 -37.41 51.56 -21.75
N LEU A 69 -37.41 50.74 -20.71
CA LEU A 69 -37.16 49.29 -20.74
C LEU A 69 -38.44 48.55 -20.38
N GLY A 70 -39.05 47.91 -21.36
CA GLY A 70 -40.23 47.10 -21.17
C GLY A 70 -39.89 45.63 -21.00
N TYR A 71 -40.86 44.80 -20.63
CA TYR A 71 -40.70 43.38 -20.50
C TYR A 71 -41.94 42.59 -20.92
N GLU A 72 -41.69 41.37 -21.37
CA GLU A 72 -42.70 40.33 -21.56
C GLU A 72 -42.24 39.07 -20.83
N ILE A 73 -42.92 38.73 -19.77
CA ILE A 73 -42.58 37.60 -18.90
C ILE A 73 -43.65 36.53 -19.04
N PHE A 74 -43.23 35.29 -19.33
CA PHE A 74 -44.12 34.16 -19.36
C PHE A 74 -43.81 33.21 -18.22
N ASP A 75 -44.86 32.68 -17.58
CA ASP A 75 -44.80 31.67 -16.57
C ASP A 75 -44.50 30.32 -17.24
N THR A 76 -43.41 29.67 -16.85
CA THR A 76 -42.96 28.39 -17.38
C THR A 76 -43.57 27.19 -16.64
N CYS A 77 -44.23 27.41 -15.51
CA CYS A 77 -44.80 26.36 -14.63
C CYS A 77 -43.79 25.20 -14.35
N LYS A 78 -42.50 25.45 -14.37
CA LYS A 78 -41.40 24.47 -14.29
C LYS A 78 -41.51 23.31 -15.28
N GLN A 79 -42.12 23.51 -16.44
CA GLN A 79 -42.29 22.48 -17.46
C GLN A 79 -41.68 22.83 -18.80
N SER A 80 -40.88 21.90 -19.34
CA SER A 80 -40.20 22.06 -20.63
C SER A 80 -41.15 22.18 -21.83
N ALA A 81 -42.32 21.56 -21.76
CA ALA A 81 -43.33 21.63 -22.84
C ALA A 81 -43.94 23.05 -22.96
N VAL A 82 -44.10 23.77 -21.85
CA VAL A 82 -44.72 25.07 -21.79
C VAL A 82 -43.87 26.18 -22.40
N ILE A 83 -42.52 26.02 -22.31
CA ILE A 83 -41.55 27.05 -22.65
C ILE A 83 -41.42 27.31 -24.17
N VAL A 84 -41.77 26.34 -25.02
CA VAL A 84 -41.58 26.41 -26.47
C VAL A 84 -42.43 27.54 -27.09
N LYS A 85 -43.71 27.63 -26.74
CA LYS A 85 -44.63 28.66 -27.27
C LYS A 85 -44.17 30.08 -26.94
N PRO A 86 -43.86 30.46 -25.70
CA PRO A 86 -43.28 31.75 -25.36
C PRO A 86 -42.01 32.07 -26.16
N THR A 87 -41.10 31.08 -26.27
CA THR A 87 -39.84 31.28 -27.00
C THR A 87 -40.06 31.59 -28.47
N VAL A 88 -40.99 30.90 -29.12
CA VAL A 88 -41.35 31.20 -30.51
C VAL A 88 -41.98 32.60 -30.64
N LEU A 89 -42.82 33.02 -29.68
CA LEU A 89 -43.39 34.37 -29.66
C LEU A 89 -42.32 35.46 -29.50
N PHE A 90 -41.28 35.25 -28.70
CA PHE A 90 -40.15 36.19 -28.58
C PHE A 90 -39.38 36.37 -29.88
N LEU A 91 -39.36 35.33 -30.72
CA LEU A 91 -38.70 35.36 -32.04
C LEU A 91 -39.57 35.89 -33.17
N THR A 92 -40.85 36.21 -32.95
CA THR A 92 -41.68 36.82 -34.00
C THR A 92 -41.28 38.29 -34.23
N GLU A 93 -41.57 38.82 -35.42
CA GLU A 93 -41.44 40.29 -35.71
C GLU A 93 -42.57 41.02 -34.98
N ASP A 94 -42.33 42.28 -34.60
CA ASP A 94 -43.20 43.06 -33.72
C ASP A 94 -44.67 43.18 -34.24
N SER A 95 -44.91 43.07 -35.55
CA SER A 95 -46.21 43.17 -36.19
C SER A 95 -46.82 41.78 -36.54
N SER A 96 -46.12 40.73 -36.51
CA SER A 96 -46.58 39.42 -37.00
C SER A 96 -46.65 38.38 -35.82
N ARG A 97 -47.66 37.51 -35.92
CA ARG A 97 -47.77 36.36 -35.00
C ARG A 97 -47.10 35.10 -35.56
N GLU A 98 -46.46 35.18 -36.69
CA GLU A 98 -45.85 34.11 -37.43
C GLU A 98 -44.34 34.30 -37.47
N LEU A 99 -43.59 33.21 -37.27
CA LEU A 99 -42.15 33.20 -37.40
C LEU A 99 -41.77 33.06 -38.86
N ALA A 100 -41.20 34.12 -39.43
CA ALA A 100 -40.73 34.11 -40.80
C ALA A 100 -39.32 33.50 -40.86
N VAL A 101 -39.15 32.38 -41.58
CA VAL A 101 -37.84 31.78 -41.84
C VAL A 101 -37.18 32.52 -43.01
N LYS A 102 -36.03 33.14 -42.77
CA LYS A 102 -35.27 33.97 -43.74
C LYS A 102 -33.93 33.28 -44.06
N CYS A 103 -33.35 33.54 -45.23
CA CYS A 103 -31.99 33.08 -45.55
C CYS A 103 -30.90 33.97 -44.92
N ASN A 104 -31.23 35.21 -44.55
CA ASN A 104 -30.34 36.16 -43.89
C ASN A 104 -31.06 36.83 -42.71
N TYR A 105 -30.46 36.80 -41.55
CA TYR A 105 -30.98 37.33 -40.29
C TYR A 105 -30.22 38.59 -39.82
N THR A 106 -29.39 39.22 -40.70
CA THR A 106 -28.61 40.42 -40.34
C THR A 106 -29.50 41.60 -39.93
N ASP A 107 -30.64 41.75 -40.64
CA ASP A 107 -31.61 42.85 -40.42
C ASP A 107 -32.88 42.33 -39.70
N TYR A 108 -32.79 41.19 -39.07
CA TYR A 108 -33.91 40.61 -38.35
C TYR A 108 -34.15 41.31 -37.02
N VAL A 109 -35.33 41.87 -36.84
CA VAL A 109 -35.79 42.52 -35.60
C VAL A 109 -36.83 41.64 -34.95
N SER A 110 -36.45 41.02 -33.85
CA SER A 110 -37.33 40.20 -33.01
C SER A 110 -38.15 41.06 -32.05
N ARG A 111 -39.22 40.49 -31.53
CA ARG A 111 -40.12 41.15 -30.57
C ARG A 111 -39.38 41.55 -29.30
N VAL A 112 -38.47 40.74 -28.80
CA VAL A 112 -37.59 41.02 -27.66
C VAL A 112 -36.14 41.05 -28.11
N VAL A 113 -35.26 41.76 -27.42
CA VAL A 113 -33.84 41.90 -27.81
C VAL A 113 -32.96 40.89 -27.05
N ALA A 114 -33.40 40.38 -25.91
CA ALA A 114 -32.74 39.36 -25.11
C ALA A 114 -33.77 38.58 -24.28
N VAL A 115 -33.44 37.37 -23.90
CA VAL A 115 -34.28 36.50 -23.08
C VAL A 115 -33.56 36.21 -21.74
N ILE A 116 -34.23 36.50 -20.62
CA ILE A 116 -33.76 36.16 -19.28
C ILE A 116 -34.41 34.84 -18.86
N GLY A 117 -33.61 33.86 -18.53
CA GLY A 117 -34.03 32.51 -18.18
C GLY A 117 -33.84 31.50 -19.31
N PRO A 118 -34.42 30.33 -19.17
CA PRO A 118 -35.18 29.79 -18.03
C PRO A 118 -34.35 29.40 -16.86
N SER A 119 -34.98 28.86 -15.81
CA SER A 119 -34.32 28.51 -14.55
C SER A 119 -33.61 27.15 -14.58
N THR A 120 -34.11 26.19 -15.33
CA THR A 120 -33.55 24.80 -15.28
C THR A 120 -32.73 24.46 -16.52
N SER A 121 -31.72 23.59 -16.32
CA SER A 121 -30.86 23.09 -17.40
C SER A 121 -31.66 22.31 -18.45
N GLU A 122 -32.70 21.61 -18.06
CA GLU A 122 -33.56 20.86 -18.97
C GLU A 122 -34.30 21.81 -19.92
N MET A 123 -34.88 22.88 -19.39
CA MET A 123 -35.56 23.87 -20.22
C MET A 123 -34.60 24.58 -21.21
N VAL A 124 -33.38 24.89 -20.75
CA VAL A 124 -32.35 25.47 -21.66
C VAL A 124 -31.99 24.47 -22.76
N SER A 125 -31.91 23.17 -22.46
CA SER A 125 -31.67 22.14 -23.48
C SER A 125 -32.72 22.14 -24.60
N VAL A 126 -33.97 22.45 -24.25
CA VAL A 126 -35.07 22.51 -25.24
C VAL A 126 -35.00 23.73 -26.16
N ILE A 127 -34.75 24.92 -25.61
CA ILE A 127 -34.89 26.19 -26.39
C ILE A 127 -33.55 26.83 -26.75
N GLY A 128 -32.44 26.44 -26.06
CA GLY A 128 -31.15 27.12 -26.21
C GLY A 128 -30.57 27.05 -27.63
N GLN A 129 -30.76 25.93 -28.33
CA GLN A 129 -30.35 25.80 -29.74
C GLN A 129 -31.22 26.64 -30.69
N LEU A 130 -32.53 26.74 -30.41
CA LEU A 130 -33.45 27.58 -31.20
C LEU A 130 -33.07 29.05 -31.04
N LEU A 131 -32.88 29.54 -29.83
CA LEU A 131 -32.40 30.91 -29.58
C LEU A 131 -31.00 31.13 -30.17
N GLY A 132 -30.14 30.14 -30.11
CA GLY A 132 -28.80 30.14 -30.70
C GLY A 132 -28.81 30.27 -32.21
N PHE A 133 -29.76 29.65 -32.91
CA PHE A 133 -29.93 29.77 -34.35
C PHE A 133 -30.22 31.24 -34.77
N PHE A 134 -31.05 31.94 -33.99
CA PHE A 134 -31.38 33.37 -34.25
C PHE A 134 -30.35 34.33 -33.62
N LEU A 135 -29.30 33.84 -33.02
CA LEU A 135 -28.32 34.62 -32.24
C LEU A 135 -29.00 35.54 -31.19
N MET A 136 -30.13 35.09 -30.66
CA MET A 136 -30.86 35.76 -29.60
C MET A 136 -30.13 35.59 -28.28
N PRO A 137 -29.66 36.66 -27.62
CA PRO A 137 -29.03 36.56 -26.31
C PRO A 137 -29.94 35.88 -25.29
N GLN A 138 -29.47 34.81 -24.69
CA GLN A 138 -30.15 34.10 -23.62
C GLN A 138 -29.28 34.11 -22.38
N ILE A 139 -29.79 34.66 -21.29
CA ILE A 139 -29.07 34.71 -20.01
C ILE A 139 -29.84 33.90 -18.96
N SER A 140 -29.36 32.74 -18.63
CA SER A 140 -29.94 31.94 -17.56
C SER A 140 -29.39 32.33 -16.19
N TYR A 141 -30.27 32.35 -15.18
CA TYR A 141 -29.95 32.75 -13.81
C TYR A 141 -29.81 31.57 -12.84
N LEU A 142 -30.07 30.32 -13.30
CA LEU A 142 -29.91 29.09 -12.48
C LEU A 142 -29.47 27.84 -13.26
N ALA A 143 -29.46 27.83 -14.61
CA ALA A 143 -29.08 26.67 -15.41
C ALA A 143 -27.56 26.52 -15.42
N THR A 144 -27.04 25.52 -14.69
CA THR A 144 -25.63 25.33 -14.38
C THR A 144 -24.94 24.25 -15.22
N SER A 145 -25.69 23.39 -15.95
CA SER A 145 -25.10 22.30 -16.76
C SER A 145 -23.99 22.82 -17.69
N ASP A 146 -22.82 22.15 -17.64
CA ASP A 146 -21.63 22.52 -18.41
C ASP A 146 -21.80 22.35 -19.93
N LYS A 147 -22.79 21.57 -20.33
CA LYS A 147 -23.19 21.40 -21.74
C LYS A 147 -23.39 22.75 -22.48
N PHE A 148 -23.86 23.79 -21.77
CA PHE A 148 -24.12 25.11 -22.34
C PHE A 148 -22.86 25.98 -22.50
N SER A 149 -21.73 25.53 -21.96
CA SER A 149 -20.43 26.13 -22.21
C SER A 149 -19.91 25.88 -23.63
N ASP A 150 -20.48 24.89 -24.35
CA ASP A 150 -20.16 24.60 -25.74
C ASP A 150 -20.83 25.64 -26.67
N LYS A 151 -20.03 26.60 -27.13
CA LYS A 151 -20.52 27.69 -28.04
C LYS A 151 -20.75 27.24 -29.47
N SER A 152 -20.34 26.04 -29.85
CA SER A 152 -20.73 25.47 -31.16
C SER A 152 -22.19 25.05 -31.18
N MET A 153 -22.71 24.59 -30.04
CA MET A 153 -24.10 24.16 -29.88
C MET A 153 -25.01 25.25 -29.30
N TYR A 154 -24.48 26.14 -28.45
CA TYR A 154 -25.21 27.18 -27.73
C TYR A 154 -24.53 28.54 -27.86
N PRO A 155 -24.46 29.13 -29.10
CA PRO A 155 -23.64 30.32 -29.39
C PRO A 155 -24.12 31.60 -28.70
N SER A 156 -25.41 31.68 -28.34
CA SER A 156 -26.05 32.87 -27.72
C SER A 156 -26.34 32.71 -26.24
N PHE A 157 -25.96 31.57 -25.64
CA PHE A 157 -26.22 31.30 -24.22
C PHE A 157 -25.17 31.95 -23.33
N LEU A 158 -25.63 32.65 -22.29
CA LEU A 158 -24.84 33.15 -21.17
C LEU A 158 -25.54 32.76 -19.84
N ARG A 159 -24.84 32.86 -18.73
CA ARG A 159 -25.40 32.59 -17.41
C ARG A 159 -24.79 33.45 -16.32
N THR A 160 -25.57 33.72 -15.26
CA THR A 160 -25.14 34.48 -14.10
C THR A 160 -24.85 33.58 -12.88
N VAL A 161 -24.79 32.28 -13.10
CA VAL A 161 -24.35 31.27 -12.14
C VAL A 161 -23.17 30.46 -12.72
N PRO A 162 -22.22 29.96 -11.93
CA PRO A 162 -21.11 29.19 -12.45
C PRO A 162 -21.56 27.90 -13.15
N SER A 163 -20.69 27.30 -13.95
CA SER A 163 -20.88 25.95 -14.51
C SER A 163 -20.75 24.87 -13.45
N ASP A 164 -21.53 23.79 -13.58
CA ASP A 164 -21.41 22.57 -12.76
C ASP A 164 -20.01 21.98 -12.76
N LYS A 165 -19.25 22.22 -13.82
CA LYS A 165 -17.83 21.85 -13.87
C LYS A 165 -17.05 22.44 -12.68
N ARG A 166 -17.30 23.71 -12.36
CA ARG A 166 -16.68 24.39 -11.22
C ARG A 166 -17.15 23.83 -9.89
N GLN A 167 -18.42 23.47 -9.79
CA GLN A 167 -18.97 22.84 -8.59
C GLN A 167 -18.38 21.45 -8.37
N VAL A 168 -18.30 20.65 -9.42
CA VAL A 168 -17.66 19.32 -9.39
C VAL A 168 -16.17 19.41 -9.04
N GLU A 169 -15.45 20.39 -9.61
CA GLU A 169 -14.05 20.67 -9.23
C GLU A 169 -13.94 20.95 -7.72
N ALA A 170 -14.82 21.80 -7.19
CA ALA A 170 -14.87 22.12 -5.76
C ALA A 170 -15.15 20.89 -4.89
N MET A 171 -16.10 20.03 -5.30
CA MET A 171 -16.42 18.78 -4.60
C MET A 171 -15.24 17.82 -4.59
N VAL A 172 -14.57 17.61 -5.71
CA VAL A 172 -13.40 16.74 -5.81
C VAL A 172 -12.23 17.26 -4.95
N HIS A 173 -12.01 18.59 -4.94
CA HIS A 173 -11.02 19.20 -4.04
C HIS A 173 -11.36 19.00 -2.56
N LEU A 174 -12.66 19.04 -2.19
CA LEU A 174 -13.13 18.74 -0.83
C LEU A 174 -12.83 17.29 -0.45
N LEU A 175 -13.16 16.34 -1.34
CA LEU A 175 -12.91 14.91 -1.10
C LEU A 175 -11.41 14.61 -0.94
N ASN A 176 -10.57 15.17 -1.80
CA ASN A 176 -9.11 15.05 -1.69
C ASN A 176 -8.57 15.67 -0.39
N ARG A 177 -9.12 16.81 0.03
CA ARG A 177 -8.72 17.49 1.27
C ARG A 177 -8.91 16.63 2.50
N PHE A 178 -9.98 15.81 2.54
CA PHE A 178 -10.31 14.91 3.63
C PHE A 178 -9.88 13.45 3.37
N GLN A 179 -9.19 13.17 2.25
CA GLN A 179 -8.72 11.83 1.86
C GLN A 179 -9.88 10.83 1.67
N TRP A 180 -11.05 11.32 1.25
CA TRP A 180 -12.20 10.48 0.93
C TRP A 180 -12.06 9.94 -0.49
N ASN A 181 -11.49 8.75 -0.62
CA ASN A 181 -11.24 8.12 -1.91
C ASN A 181 -12.27 7.05 -2.32
N TRP A 182 -13.27 6.81 -1.47
CA TRP A 182 -14.35 5.85 -1.69
C TRP A 182 -15.70 6.50 -1.43
N VAL A 183 -16.44 6.82 -2.49
CA VAL A 183 -17.66 7.62 -2.40
C VAL A 183 -18.78 7.02 -3.26
N ALA A 184 -20.03 7.35 -2.94
CA ALA A 184 -21.14 7.15 -3.84
C ALA A 184 -21.58 8.49 -4.45
N VAL A 185 -22.13 8.46 -5.66
CA VAL A 185 -22.76 9.63 -6.27
C VAL A 185 -24.18 9.31 -6.68
N VAL A 186 -25.09 10.19 -6.29
CA VAL A 186 -26.51 10.07 -6.60
C VAL A 186 -26.97 11.33 -7.31
N GLY A 187 -27.49 11.18 -8.52
CA GLY A 187 -28.02 12.28 -9.32
C GLY A 187 -29.54 12.24 -9.41
N SER A 188 -30.17 13.37 -9.81
CA SER A 188 -31.55 13.35 -10.29
C SER A 188 -31.60 12.97 -11.78
N GLU A 189 -32.70 12.34 -12.20
CA GLU A 189 -32.89 11.86 -13.58
C GLU A 189 -33.33 12.99 -14.56
N ASP A 190 -32.67 14.12 -14.50
CA ASP A 190 -32.85 15.28 -15.39
C ASP A 190 -31.50 15.70 -15.99
N GLU A 191 -31.47 16.73 -16.83
CA GLU A 191 -30.23 17.18 -17.46
C GLU A 191 -29.21 17.68 -16.46
N TYR A 192 -29.63 18.31 -15.35
CA TYR A 192 -28.73 18.80 -14.31
C TYR A 192 -28.06 17.65 -13.57
N GLY A 193 -28.88 16.76 -12.99
CA GLY A 193 -28.35 15.65 -12.17
C GLY A 193 -27.52 14.66 -12.97
N ARG A 194 -27.97 14.31 -14.19
CA ARG A 194 -27.22 13.39 -15.09
C ARG A 194 -25.87 13.95 -15.51
N GLN A 195 -25.79 15.23 -15.84
CA GLN A 195 -24.53 15.86 -16.25
C GLN A 195 -23.59 16.05 -15.09
N GLY A 196 -24.11 16.52 -13.96
CA GLY A 196 -23.31 16.69 -12.73
C GLY A 196 -22.71 15.38 -12.26
N GLN A 197 -23.50 14.29 -12.17
CA GLN A 197 -23.04 12.97 -11.84
C GLN A 197 -21.94 12.47 -12.79
N ARG A 198 -22.18 12.56 -14.11
CA ARG A 198 -21.21 12.09 -15.12
C ARG A 198 -19.89 12.86 -15.07
N GLN A 199 -19.97 14.19 -14.91
CA GLN A 199 -18.77 15.03 -14.76
C GLN A 199 -18.03 14.71 -13.46
N PHE A 200 -18.77 14.52 -12.37
CA PHE A 200 -18.18 14.13 -11.08
C PHE A 200 -17.43 12.81 -11.20
N SER A 201 -18.04 11.75 -11.73
CA SER A 201 -17.39 10.45 -11.90
C SER A 201 -16.15 10.52 -12.79
N THR A 202 -16.22 11.33 -13.86
CA THR A 202 -15.08 11.54 -14.77
C THR A 202 -13.91 12.24 -14.08
N LEU A 203 -14.17 13.27 -13.28
CA LEU A 203 -13.12 14.02 -12.59
C LEU A 203 -12.60 13.28 -11.36
N ALA A 204 -13.47 12.60 -10.63
CA ALA A 204 -13.13 11.74 -9.49
C ALA A 204 -12.13 10.66 -9.92
N ALA A 205 -12.39 9.96 -11.02
CA ALA A 205 -11.49 8.94 -11.56
C ALA A 205 -10.09 9.50 -11.90
N LYS A 206 -10.00 10.74 -12.43
CA LYS A 206 -8.72 11.41 -12.69
C LYS A 206 -7.98 11.82 -11.42
N SER A 207 -8.69 11.96 -10.32
CA SER A 207 -8.18 12.40 -9.01
C SER A 207 -7.97 11.24 -8.03
N SER A 208 -7.93 9.99 -8.51
CA SER A 208 -7.78 8.77 -7.70
C SER A 208 -8.88 8.58 -6.65
N ILE A 209 -10.07 9.12 -6.93
CA ILE A 209 -11.28 8.89 -6.15
C ILE A 209 -12.13 7.86 -6.88
N CYS A 210 -12.45 6.78 -6.22
CA CYS A 210 -13.28 5.71 -6.78
C CYS A 210 -14.74 5.91 -6.38
N VAL A 211 -15.61 5.81 -7.37
CA VAL A 211 -17.06 5.83 -7.16
C VAL A 211 -17.53 4.39 -6.98
N GLY A 212 -17.91 4.04 -5.76
CA GLY A 212 -18.38 2.70 -5.40
C GLY A 212 -19.80 2.42 -5.88
N TYR A 213 -20.61 3.45 -6.04
CA TYR A 213 -21.97 3.35 -6.55
C TYR A 213 -22.41 4.63 -7.26
N GLU A 214 -23.10 4.47 -8.36
CA GLU A 214 -23.77 5.54 -9.11
C GLU A 214 -25.26 5.27 -9.23
N GLY A 215 -26.10 6.22 -8.83
CA GLY A 215 -27.54 6.10 -8.90
C GLY A 215 -28.21 7.34 -9.48
N LEU A 216 -29.39 7.16 -10.10
CA LEU A 216 -30.25 8.25 -10.57
C LEU A 216 -31.63 8.15 -9.94
N ILE A 217 -32.08 9.26 -9.31
CA ILE A 217 -33.40 9.36 -8.69
C ILE A 217 -34.38 9.82 -9.76
N PRO A 218 -35.46 9.07 -10.03
CA PRO A 218 -36.47 9.49 -11.01
C PRO A 218 -37.09 10.84 -10.67
N THR A 219 -37.20 11.70 -11.70
CA THR A 219 -37.81 13.04 -11.56
C THR A 219 -39.26 13.07 -12.00
N TYR A 220 -39.64 12.22 -12.96
CA TYR A 220 -40.97 12.24 -13.61
C TYR A 220 -41.85 11.03 -13.27
N SER A 221 -41.36 10.10 -12.46
CA SER A 221 -42.08 8.93 -11.96
C SER A 221 -41.94 8.80 -10.46
N ASP A 222 -42.64 7.84 -9.83
CA ASP A 222 -42.50 7.60 -8.40
C ASP A 222 -41.05 7.22 -8.03
N PRO A 223 -40.34 8.06 -7.27
CA PRO A 223 -38.95 7.79 -6.94
C PRO A 223 -38.75 6.72 -5.87
N GLN A 224 -39.77 6.38 -5.08
CA GLN A 224 -39.65 5.57 -3.86
C GLN A 224 -39.07 4.16 -4.10
N PRO A 225 -39.46 3.37 -5.13
CA PRO A 225 -38.87 2.06 -5.36
C PRO A 225 -37.35 2.15 -5.66
N VAL A 226 -36.97 3.09 -6.55
CA VAL A 226 -35.58 3.27 -6.99
C VAL A 226 -34.71 3.82 -5.86
N VAL A 227 -35.24 4.76 -5.05
CA VAL A 227 -34.50 5.31 -3.90
C VAL A 227 -34.18 4.20 -2.87
N ARG A 228 -35.10 3.25 -2.68
CA ARG A 228 -34.82 2.09 -1.79
C ARG A 228 -33.66 1.24 -2.32
N GLU A 229 -33.67 0.94 -3.61
CA GLU A 229 -32.63 0.17 -4.28
C GLU A 229 -31.26 0.91 -4.23
N ILE A 230 -31.28 2.23 -4.50
CA ILE A 230 -30.07 3.07 -4.37
C ILE A 230 -29.46 2.96 -2.97
N LEU A 231 -30.29 3.08 -1.93
CA LEU A 231 -29.82 3.02 -0.54
C LEU A 231 -29.36 1.62 -0.12
N ASP A 232 -29.96 0.55 -0.67
CA ASP A 232 -29.50 -0.82 -0.46
C ASP A 232 -28.08 -1.01 -1.03
N HIS A 233 -27.85 -0.57 -2.26
CA HIS A 233 -26.53 -0.63 -2.89
C HIS A 233 -25.49 0.26 -2.19
N ILE A 234 -25.87 1.48 -1.74
CA ILE A 234 -24.98 2.33 -0.94
C ILE A 234 -24.56 1.61 0.36
N ALA A 235 -25.49 0.93 1.02
CA ALA A 235 -25.21 0.18 2.24
C ALA A 235 -24.27 -1.01 1.99
N GLU A 236 -24.42 -1.72 0.86
CA GLU A 236 -23.52 -2.81 0.43
C GLU A 236 -22.07 -2.32 0.19
N THR A 237 -21.90 -1.15 -0.40
CA THR A 237 -20.59 -0.60 -0.73
C THR A 237 -19.85 -0.02 0.48
N LYS A 238 -20.56 0.19 1.62
CA LYS A 238 -20.01 0.75 2.87
C LYS A 238 -19.30 2.09 2.68
N VAL A 239 -19.78 2.92 1.77
CA VAL A 239 -19.24 4.27 1.57
C VAL A 239 -19.63 5.16 2.77
N GLY A 240 -18.68 5.96 3.27
CA GLY A 240 -18.94 6.93 4.35
C GLY A 240 -19.40 8.29 3.85
N VAL A 241 -19.18 8.60 2.56
CA VAL A 241 -19.50 9.88 1.92
C VAL A 241 -20.30 9.67 0.65
N VAL A 242 -21.44 10.37 0.56
CA VAL A 242 -22.32 10.35 -0.60
C VAL A 242 -22.43 11.76 -1.19
N VAL A 243 -22.10 11.90 -2.46
CA VAL A 243 -22.33 13.13 -3.23
C VAL A 243 -23.72 13.10 -3.82
N VAL A 244 -24.54 14.11 -3.52
CA VAL A 244 -25.92 14.19 -4.00
C VAL A 244 -26.04 15.39 -4.96
N PHE A 245 -26.11 15.09 -6.25
CA PHE A 245 -26.20 16.06 -7.34
C PHE A 245 -27.62 16.06 -7.91
N SER A 246 -28.55 16.76 -7.26
CA SER A 246 -29.98 16.58 -7.48
C SER A 246 -30.74 17.88 -7.41
N LEU A 247 -31.91 17.91 -8.08
CA LEU A 247 -32.92 18.90 -7.81
C LEU A 247 -33.59 18.66 -6.45
N SER A 248 -34.25 19.69 -5.91
CA SER A 248 -34.83 19.66 -4.56
C SER A 248 -35.89 18.59 -4.34
N GLN A 249 -36.78 18.33 -5.30
CA GLN A 249 -37.85 17.35 -5.14
C GLN A 249 -37.33 15.89 -5.11
N PRO A 250 -36.48 15.43 -6.04
CA PRO A 250 -35.84 14.11 -5.94
C PRO A 250 -34.99 13.97 -4.66
N ALA A 251 -34.26 15.03 -4.26
CA ALA A 251 -33.49 15.04 -3.01
C ALA A 251 -34.39 14.87 -1.78
N ARG A 252 -35.56 15.54 -1.76
CA ARG A 252 -36.56 15.37 -0.71
C ARG A 252 -37.01 13.90 -0.56
N ALA A 253 -37.35 13.25 -1.68
CA ALA A 253 -37.75 11.85 -1.68
C ALA A 253 -36.63 10.94 -1.15
N PHE A 254 -35.38 11.22 -1.56
CA PHE A 254 -34.18 10.50 -1.12
C PHE A 254 -33.97 10.63 0.40
N PHE A 255 -33.91 11.86 0.92
CA PHE A 255 -33.69 12.08 2.35
C PHE A 255 -34.85 11.63 3.23
N THR A 256 -36.09 11.62 2.71
CA THR A 256 -37.22 11.01 3.43
C THR A 256 -36.96 9.53 3.70
N GLU A 257 -36.43 8.79 2.74
CA GLU A 257 -36.10 7.37 2.90
C GLU A 257 -34.84 7.17 3.76
N VAL A 258 -33.81 8.05 3.64
CA VAL A 258 -32.61 8.07 4.51
C VAL A 258 -33.02 8.21 5.98
N ILE A 259 -33.92 9.15 6.29
CA ILE A 259 -34.46 9.36 7.65
C ILE A 259 -35.21 8.11 8.12
N ARG A 260 -36.11 7.56 7.27
CA ARG A 260 -36.89 6.37 7.60
C ARG A 260 -36.01 5.16 7.96
N ARG A 261 -34.84 5.02 7.30
CA ARG A 261 -33.85 3.95 7.56
C ARG A 261 -32.86 4.27 8.67
N ASN A 262 -32.93 5.48 9.24
CA ASN A 262 -32.00 5.98 10.25
C ASN A 262 -30.52 5.86 9.80
N LEU A 263 -30.27 6.19 8.53
CA LEU A 263 -28.93 6.18 7.98
C LEU A 263 -28.20 7.48 8.31
N THR A 264 -26.98 7.36 8.79
CA THR A 264 -26.11 8.50 9.10
C THR A 264 -24.83 8.45 8.29
N GLY A 265 -24.37 9.61 7.79
CA GLY A 265 -23.17 9.70 6.98
C GLY A 265 -22.75 11.14 6.73
N VAL A 266 -21.82 11.31 5.79
CA VAL A 266 -21.43 12.62 5.25
C VAL A 266 -22.07 12.78 3.87
N TRP A 267 -22.85 13.86 3.71
CA TRP A 267 -23.54 14.18 2.47
C TRP A 267 -22.94 15.44 1.88
N VAL A 268 -22.43 15.34 0.65
CA VAL A 268 -21.91 16.46 -0.12
C VAL A 268 -23.01 16.93 -1.05
N ALA A 269 -23.50 18.12 -0.80
CA ALA A 269 -24.71 18.66 -1.42
C ALA A 269 -24.38 19.58 -2.60
N SER A 270 -25.09 19.38 -3.71
CA SER A 270 -25.11 20.37 -4.80
C SER A 270 -25.97 21.58 -4.44
N ASP A 271 -25.81 22.67 -5.19
CA ASP A 271 -26.36 23.98 -4.86
C ASP A 271 -27.90 24.06 -4.88
N ASP A 272 -28.58 23.30 -5.74
CA ASP A 272 -30.04 23.40 -5.90
C ASP A 272 -30.80 22.98 -4.65
N TRP A 273 -30.49 21.78 -4.09
CA TRP A 273 -31.26 21.28 -2.95
C TRP A 273 -30.71 21.73 -1.59
N ALA A 274 -29.43 22.08 -1.55
CA ALA A 274 -28.71 22.35 -0.30
C ALA A 274 -29.32 23.46 0.55
N LEU A 275 -29.89 24.47 -0.09
CA LEU A 275 -30.52 25.63 0.57
C LEU A 275 -32.05 25.62 0.45
N HIS A 276 -32.61 24.58 -0.19
CA HIS A 276 -34.02 24.52 -0.45
C HIS A 276 -34.82 24.09 0.77
N ARG A 277 -35.91 24.79 1.06
CA ARG A 277 -36.74 24.56 2.23
C ARG A 277 -37.38 23.19 2.23
N ASP A 278 -37.73 22.64 1.07
CA ASP A 278 -38.38 21.34 0.91
C ASP A 278 -37.57 20.20 1.52
N VAL A 279 -36.24 20.29 1.54
CA VAL A 279 -35.36 19.30 2.13
C VAL A 279 -34.97 19.70 3.56
N SER A 280 -34.65 20.98 3.77
CA SER A 280 -34.11 21.45 5.06
C SER A 280 -35.14 21.44 6.21
N THR A 281 -36.45 21.41 5.87
CA THR A 281 -37.53 21.34 6.88
C THR A 281 -38.11 19.94 7.05
N LEU A 282 -37.53 18.91 6.45
CA LEU A 282 -37.98 17.53 6.67
C LEU A 282 -37.95 17.16 8.15
N PRO A 283 -38.98 16.48 8.66
CA PRO A 283 -38.95 16.00 10.04
C PRO A 283 -37.75 15.08 10.29
N ASN A 284 -37.01 15.31 11.37
CA ASN A 284 -35.82 14.53 11.75
C ASN A 284 -34.63 14.58 10.78
N ILE A 285 -34.58 15.54 9.84
CA ILE A 285 -33.43 15.68 8.93
C ILE A 285 -32.08 15.87 9.68
N HIS A 286 -32.09 16.34 10.90
CA HIS A 286 -30.90 16.49 11.74
C HIS A 286 -30.23 15.16 12.09
N THR A 287 -30.92 14.02 11.93
CA THR A 287 -30.40 12.69 12.25
C THR A 287 -29.55 12.08 11.11
N VAL A 288 -29.59 12.64 9.91
CA VAL A 288 -28.88 12.06 8.74
C VAL A 288 -27.36 12.23 8.79
N GLY A 289 -26.84 13.05 9.72
CA GLY A 289 -25.41 13.24 9.90
C GLY A 289 -24.92 14.60 9.42
N THR A 290 -23.73 14.64 8.80
CA THR A 290 -23.09 15.89 8.38
C THR A 290 -23.43 16.21 6.94
N ILE A 291 -23.96 17.41 6.68
CA ILE A 291 -24.22 17.91 5.32
C ILE A 291 -23.25 19.07 5.06
N ILE A 292 -22.44 18.93 4.01
CA ILE A 292 -21.55 19.97 3.48
C ILE A 292 -22.07 20.37 2.12
N ALA A 293 -22.42 21.63 1.96
CA ALA A 293 -23.13 22.15 0.80
C ALA A 293 -22.26 23.13 0.03
N PHE A 294 -22.41 23.12 -1.29
CA PHE A 294 -21.88 24.17 -2.16
C PHE A 294 -23.00 25.11 -2.55
N ALA A 295 -22.81 26.40 -2.36
CA ALA A 295 -23.78 27.41 -2.71
C ALA A 295 -23.12 28.51 -3.55
N VAL A 296 -23.76 28.91 -4.63
CA VAL A 296 -23.25 29.98 -5.51
C VAL A 296 -23.02 31.26 -4.69
N GLN A 297 -21.85 31.88 -4.84
CA GLN A 297 -21.57 33.16 -4.18
C GLN A 297 -22.58 34.24 -4.64
N SER A 298 -23.12 34.99 -3.71
CA SER A 298 -24.06 36.03 -3.98
C SER A 298 -23.81 37.22 -3.06
N GLN A 299 -24.23 38.41 -3.51
CA GLN A 299 -24.20 39.63 -2.71
C GLN A 299 -25.60 39.96 -2.21
N THR A 300 -25.69 40.52 -1.01
CA THR A 300 -26.97 40.97 -0.48
C THR A 300 -27.50 42.17 -1.26
N LEU A 301 -28.71 42.04 -1.78
CA LEU A 301 -29.38 43.12 -2.48
C LEU A 301 -29.98 44.09 -1.44
N THR A 302 -29.23 45.15 -1.13
CA THR A 302 -29.64 46.14 -0.11
C THR A 302 -30.98 46.81 -0.39
N LEU A 303 -31.33 46.95 -1.67
CA LEU A 303 -32.59 47.56 -2.12
C LEU A 303 -33.76 46.56 -2.16
N LEU A 304 -33.54 45.28 -2.05
CA LEU A 304 -34.59 44.27 -2.20
C LEU A 304 -35.60 44.34 -1.01
N THR A 305 -35.14 44.45 0.21
CA THR A 305 -36.00 44.53 1.40
C THR A 305 -36.84 45.80 1.44
N PRO A 306 -36.28 47.01 1.20
CA PRO A 306 -37.10 48.22 1.08
C PRO A 306 -38.12 48.14 -0.04
N TYR A 307 -37.71 47.61 -1.22
CA TYR A 307 -38.60 47.43 -2.36
C TYR A 307 -39.78 46.48 -2.02
N THR A 308 -39.52 45.34 -1.43
CA THR A 308 -40.55 44.37 -1.04
C THR A 308 -41.54 45.01 -0.03
N ARG A 309 -41.04 45.79 0.92
CA ARG A 309 -41.90 46.54 1.85
C ARG A 309 -42.80 47.56 1.16
N GLU A 310 -42.26 48.30 0.21
CA GLU A 310 -43.00 49.28 -0.58
C GLU A 310 -44.08 48.63 -1.45
N VAL A 311 -43.71 47.55 -2.17
CA VAL A 311 -44.66 46.79 -2.99
C VAL A 311 -45.79 46.21 -2.13
N PHE A 312 -45.43 45.68 -0.98
CA PHE A 312 -46.40 45.09 -0.02
C PHE A 312 -47.34 46.16 0.55
N SER A 313 -46.82 47.33 0.91
CA SER A 313 -47.67 48.44 1.36
C SER A 313 -48.64 48.90 0.29
N ARG A 314 -48.20 49.01 -0.97
CA ARG A 314 -49.09 49.34 -2.10
C ARG A 314 -50.18 48.28 -2.31
N ILE A 315 -49.80 46.99 -2.29
CA ILE A 315 -50.77 45.89 -2.38
C ILE A 315 -51.78 45.96 -1.24
N ARG A 316 -51.35 46.21 -0.03
CA ARG A 316 -52.23 46.33 1.16
C ARG A 316 -53.18 47.53 1.03
N GLU A 317 -52.68 48.64 0.56
CA GLU A 317 -53.50 49.83 0.29
C GLU A 317 -54.58 49.59 -0.80
N GLU A 318 -54.20 48.88 -1.85
CA GLU A 318 -55.10 48.50 -2.94
C GLU A 318 -56.18 47.51 -2.44
N MET A 319 -55.79 46.54 -1.64
CA MET A 319 -56.75 45.64 -0.96
C MET A 319 -57.72 46.40 -0.06
N ALA A 320 -57.22 47.35 0.73
CA ALA A 320 -58.07 48.19 1.59
C ALA A 320 -59.06 49.06 0.78
N ARG A 321 -58.64 49.62 -0.35
CA ARG A 321 -59.50 50.38 -1.24
C ARG A 321 -60.59 49.52 -1.89
N GLN A 322 -60.28 48.29 -2.27
CA GLN A 322 -61.27 47.36 -2.86
C GLN A 322 -62.29 46.86 -1.85
N SER A 323 -61.91 46.72 -0.55
CA SER A 323 -62.84 46.34 0.51
C SER A 323 -63.82 47.45 0.92
N ILE A 324 -63.55 48.70 0.52
CA ILE A 324 -64.41 49.88 0.78
C ILE A 324 -65.41 50.08 -0.32
N GLN A 325 -65.18 49.60 -1.54
CA GLN A 325 -66.11 49.62 -2.68
C GLN A 325 -66.94 48.35 -2.59
N GLY A 326 -68.15 48.45 -2.13
CA GLY A 326 -69.15 47.39 -1.82
C GLY A 326 -69.34 46.24 -2.86
N PRO A 327 -70.20 45.27 -2.56
CA PRO A 327 -70.16 43.95 -3.21
C PRO A 327 -70.76 43.84 -4.63
N ASP A 328 -70.97 44.92 -5.36
CA ASP A 328 -71.78 44.97 -6.58
C ASP A 328 -71.02 45.12 -7.91
N THR A 329 -69.80 44.68 -8.03
CA THR A 329 -69.12 44.57 -9.34
C THR A 329 -68.49 43.21 -9.57
N GLU A 330 -68.89 42.58 -10.68
CA GLU A 330 -68.45 41.26 -11.18
C GLU A 330 -66.93 41.09 -11.37
N SER A 331 -66.11 41.95 -10.78
CA SER A 331 -64.66 41.93 -10.86
C SER A 331 -63.94 41.30 -9.65
N THR A 332 -64.73 40.73 -8.68
CA THR A 332 -64.16 40.15 -7.43
C THR A 332 -63.70 38.69 -7.56
N TYR A 333 -63.16 38.31 -8.72
CA TYR A 333 -62.75 36.90 -8.95
C TYR A 333 -61.34 36.51 -8.41
N GLY A 334 -60.64 37.38 -7.74
CA GLY A 334 -59.23 37.09 -7.39
C GLY A 334 -58.86 37.04 -5.92
N MET A 335 -59.58 37.79 -5.03
CA MET A 335 -59.06 38.06 -3.70
C MET A 335 -59.59 37.20 -2.54
N ASN A 336 -60.75 36.56 -2.71
CA ASN A 336 -61.27 35.66 -1.68
C ASN A 336 -60.64 34.26 -1.64
N GLN A 337 -59.62 34.00 -2.48
CA GLN A 337 -59.06 32.70 -2.66
C GLN A 337 -57.67 32.47 -2.04
N CYS A 338 -57.09 33.48 -1.36
CA CYS A 338 -55.81 33.32 -0.63
C CYS A 338 -55.95 33.71 0.83
N PRO A 339 -56.54 32.91 1.71
CA PRO A 339 -56.68 33.23 3.14
C PRO A 339 -55.31 33.44 3.82
N ASP A 340 -54.28 32.81 3.34
CA ASP A 340 -52.92 32.94 3.86
C ASP A 340 -52.26 34.27 3.47
N CYS A 341 -52.75 34.94 2.40
CA CYS A 341 -52.23 36.23 1.98
C CYS A 341 -52.51 37.37 3.00
N TRP A 342 -53.52 37.21 3.85
CA TRP A 342 -53.89 38.19 4.89
C TRP A 342 -52.89 38.20 6.06
N ASN A 343 -52.20 37.07 6.29
CA ASN A 343 -51.21 36.89 7.37
C ASN A 343 -49.77 37.17 6.91
N LEU A 344 -49.57 37.52 5.61
CA LEU A 344 -48.26 37.87 5.10
C LEU A 344 -47.81 39.23 5.62
N SER A 345 -46.59 39.28 6.17
CA SER A 345 -45.88 40.54 6.44
C SER A 345 -44.66 40.64 5.50
N PRO A 346 -44.20 41.88 5.21
CA PRO A 346 -42.99 42.05 4.39
C PRO A 346 -41.77 41.27 4.94
N ASP A 347 -41.70 41.06 6.23
CA ASP A 347 -40.60 40.39 6.93
C ASP A 347 -40.73 38.86 6.88
N ASN A 348 -41.91 38.30 6.56
CA ASN A 348 -42.18 36.87 6.46
C ASN A 348 -42.23 36.37 5.00
N MET A 349 -41.98 37.23 4.02
CA MET A 349 -41.96 36.79 2.60
C MET A 349 -40.78 35.84 2.35
N SER A 350 -41.05 34.77 1.64
CA SER A 350 -40.04 33.78 1.27
C SER A 350 -38.84 34.37 0.54
N LEU A 351 -39.05 35.40 -0.31
CA LEU A 351 -37.99 36.14 -1.01
C LEU A 351 -36.99 36.81 -0.06
N VAL A 352 -37.43 37.19 1.15
CA VAL A 352 -36.60 37.83 2.19
C VAL A 352 -36.04 36.80 3.18
N THR A 353 -36.77 35.73 3.43
CA THR A 353 -36.44 34.73 4.48
C THR A 353 -35.71 33.49 3.95
N GLU A 354 -35.86 33.14 2.67
CA GLU A 354 -35.26 31.96 2.08
C GLU A 354 -33.91 32.26 1.41
N PRO A 355 -32.80 31.67 1.86
CA PRO A 355 -31.48 31.95 1.30
C PRO A 355 -31.36 31.61 -0.20
N ILE A 356 -32.04 30.58 -0.69
CA ILE A 356 -32.02 30.22 -2.11
C ILE A 356 -32.68 31.32 -2.98
N LEU A 357 -33.82 31.87 -2.54
CA LEU A 357 -34.51 32.92 -3.31
C LEU A 357 -33.75 34.24 -3.29
N GLN A 358 -33.04 34.58 -2.21
CA GLN A 358 -32.16 35.76 -2.17
C GLN A 358 -30.99 35.62 -3.15
N ARG A 359 -30.38 34.44 -3.25
CA ARG A 359 -29.30 34.16 -4.23
C ARG A 359 -29.82 34.20 -5.66
N THR A 360 -30.99 33.61 -5.92
CA THR A 360 -31.65 33.64 -7.22
C THR A 360 -31.99 35.06 -7.61
N ALA A 361 -32.50 35.89 -6.68
CA ALA A 361 -32.78 37.30 -6.95
C ALA A 361 -31.50 38.05 -7.35
N PHE A 362 -30.36 37.80 -6.74
CA PHE A 362 -29.07 38.37 -7.13
C PHE A 362 -28.69 37.96 -8.58
N SER A 363 -28.86 36.68 -8.93
CA SER A 363 -28.55 36.17 -10.27
C SER A 363 -29.43 36.77 -11.34
N VAL A 364 -30.74 36.95 -11.07
CA VAL A 364 -31.68 37.63 -11.98
C VAL A 364 -31.31 39.12 -12.13
N TYR A 365 -31.00 39.77 -11.02
CA TYR A 365 -30.53 41.15 -11.01
C TYR A 365 -29.26 41.33 -11.85
N ALA A 366 -28.27 40.46 -11.70
CA ALA A 366 -27.07 40.46 -12.52
C ALA A 366 -27.35 40.24 -14.00
N ALA A 367 -28.31 39.36 -14.34
CA ALA A 367 -28.72 39.12 -15.76
C ALA A 367 -29.31 40.34 -16.38
N ILE A 368 -30.25 41.04 -15.72
CA ILE A 368 -30.88 42.26 -16.22
C ILE A 368 -29.84 43.37 -16.35
N TYR A 369 -28.97 43.55 -15.34
CA TYR A 369 -27.90 44.56 -15.38
C TYR A 369 -26.88 44.29 -16.48
N SER A 370 -26.56 43.04 -16.79
CA SER A 370 -25.72 42.69 -17.92
C SER A 370 -26.29 43.18 -19.24
N VAL A 371 -27.60 42.99 -19.45
CA VAL A 371 -28.28 43.48 -20.64
C VAL A 371 -28.32 45.01 -20.67
N ALA A 372 -28.63 45.63 -19.51
CA ALA A 372 -28.69 47.10 -19.40
C ALA A 372 -27.34 47.76 -19.70
N HIS A 373 -26.23 47.19 -19.17
CA HIS A 373 -24.88 47.68 -19.48
C HIS A 373 -24.50 47.44 -20.96
N ALA A 374 -24.88 46.32 -21.54
CA ALA A 374 -24.64 46.05 -22.95
C ALA A 374 -25.39 47.05 -23.84
N LEU A 375 -26.65 47.31 -23.54
CA LEU A 375 -27.46 48.35 -24.23
C LEU A 375 -26.85 49.73 -24.03
N HIS A 376 -26.46 50.10 -22.81
CA HIS A 376 -25.81 51.38 -22.50
C HIS A 376 -24.53 51.57 -23.34
N ASN A 377 -23.72 50.57 -23.45
CA ASN A 377 -22.49 50.61 -24.26
C ASN A 377 -22.77 50.66 -25.75
N MET A 378 -23.76 49.88 -26.24
CA MET A 378 -24.12 49.80 -27.64
C MET A 378 -24.79 51.12 -28.14
N LEU A 379 -25.68 51.68 -27.33
CA LEU A 379 -26.38 52.93 -27.64
C LEU A 379 -25.55 54.18 -27.33
N ARG A 380 -24.37 53.99 -26.70
CA ARG A 380 -23.47 55.07 -26.25
C ARG A 380 -24.22 56.11 -25.41
N CYS A 381 -24.86 55.60 -24.33
CA CYS A 381 -25.59 56.44 -23.40
C CYS A 381 -24.67 57.14 -22.42
N ASN A 382 -25.07 58.28 -21.91
CA ASN A 382 -24.54 58.99 -20.76
C ASN A 382 -25.71 59.25 -19.78
N ALA A 383 -25.49 59.95 -18.66
CA ALA A 383 -26.49 60.11 -17.59
C ALA A 383 -27.85 60.67 -18.06
N ASN A 384 -27.90 61.42 -19.13
CA ASN A 384 -29.09 62.17 -19.55
C ASN A 384 -29.62 61.81 -20.95
N SER A 385 -28.82 61.16 -21.80
CA SER A 385 -29.23 60.86 -23.19
C SER A 385 -28.37 59.78 -23.81
N CYS A 386 -28.86 59.17 -24.90
CA CYS A 386 -28.09 58.19 -25.68
C CYS A 386 -27.80 58.84 -27.07
N LEU A 387 -26.53 58.73 -27.53
CA LEU A 387 -26.08 59.26 -28.84
C LEU A 387 -26.84 58.61 -30.02
N ARG A 388 -27.15 57.33 -29.91
CA ARG A 388 -28.11 56.66 -30.80
C ARG A 388 -29.46 56.74 -30.14
N GLY A 389 -30.37 57.57 -30.75
CA GLY A 389 -31.69 57.81 -30.14
C GLY A 389 -32.46 56.55 -29.82
N ALA A 390 -33.47 56.68 -28.95
CA ALA A 390 -34.29 55.56 -28.47
C ALA A 390 -35.01 54.77 -29.60
N LYS A 391 -35.15 55.34 -30.78
CA LYS A 391 -35.73 54.67 -32.00
C LYS A 391 -34.68 53.89 -32.80
N SER A 392 -33.46 53.79 -32.39
CA SER A 392 -32.42 52.97 -33.05
C SER A 392 -32.78 51.51 -32.98
N LYS A 393 -32.86 50.79 -34.10
CA LYS A 393 -33.12 49.37 -34.16
C LYS A 393 -31.96 48.64 -33.46
N VAL A 394 -32.31 47.79 -32.50
CA VAL A 394 -31.38 46.91 -31.78
C VAL A 394 -31.53 45.51 -32.36
N TYR A 395 -30.47 45.00 -32.94
CA TYR A 395 -30.46 43.62 -33.44
C TYR A 395 -29.91 42.67 -32.42
N PRO A 396 -30.52 41.47 -32.18
CA PRO A 396 -30.09 40.51 -31.18
C PRO A 396 -28.63 40.11 -31.28
N TRP A 397 -28.12 39.82 -32.47
CA TRP A 397 -26.73 39.43 -32.70
C TRP A 397 -25.73 40.54 -32.34
N GLN A 398 -26.06 41.82 -32.61
CA GLN A 398 -25.20 42.94 -32.21
C GLN A 398 -25.17 43.11 -30.69
N LEU A 399 -26.32 42.94 -30.04
CA LEU A 399 -26.39 42.99 -28.59
C LEU A 399 -25.58 41.81 -27.96
N LEU A 400 -25.66 40.63 -28.57
CA LEU A 400 -24.89 39.44 -28.12
C LEU A 400 -23.37 39.70 -28.14
N GLU A 401 -22.86 40.35 -29.21
CA GLU A 401 -21.43 40.66 -29.31
C GLU A 401 -20.94 41.66 -28.25
N VAL A 402 -21.80 42.64 -27.90
CA VAL A 402 -21.48 43.59 -26.83
C VAL A 402 -21.63 42.92 -25.45
N LEU A 403 -22.64 42.09 -25.29
CA LEU A 403 -22.95 41.39 -24.04
C LEU A 403 -21.83 40.44 -23.61
N LYS A 404 -21.19 39.74 -24.55
CA LYS A 404 -20.01 38.89 -24.29
C LYS A 404 -18.81 39.68 -23.74
N LYS A 405 -18.77 41.01 -23.91
CA LYS A 405 -17.66 41.88 -23.47
C LYS A 405 -18.05 42.79 -22.32
N VAL A 406 -19.18 42.53 -21.67
CA VAL A 406 -19.67 43.34 -20.56
C VAL A 406 -18.77 43.13 -19.34
N ASN A 407 -18.41 44.29 -18.76
CA ASN A 407 -17.60 44.36 -17.55
C ASN A 407 -18.13 45.51 -16.68
N PHE A 408 -18.60 45.21 -15.48
CA PHE A 408 -19.19 46.21 -14.58
C PHE A 408 -19.05 45.78 -13.11
N SER A 409 -19.27 46.72 -12.20
CA SER A 409 -19.32 46.46 -10.78
C SER A 409 -20.76 46.38 -10.29
N LEU A 410 -21.08 45.30 -9.58
CA LEU A 410 -22.39 45.05 -8.99
C LEU A 410 -22.24 44.90 -7.48
N ASN A 411 -22.80 45.80 -6.68
CA ASN A 411 -22.70 45.81 -5.22
C ASN A 411 -21.25 45.63 -4.67
N GLY A 412 -20.28 46.24 -5.38
CA GLY A 412 -18.88 46.15 -4.98
C GLY A 412 -18.13 44.89 -5.50
N SER A 413 -18.83 43.97 -6.16
CA SER A 413 -18.23 42.84 -6.85
C SER A 413 -18.07 43.10 -8.33
N HIS A 414 -16.91 42.71 -8.88
CA HIS A 414 -16.67 42.81 -10.32
C HIS A 414 -17.38 41.67 -11.04
N PHE A 415 -18.07 41.97 -12.13
CA PHE A 415 -18.85 41.01 -12.92
C PHE A 415 -18.50 41.07 -14.40
N GLU A 416 -18.15 39.94 -14.95
CA GLU A 416 -17.83 39.74 -16.36
C GLU A 416 -18.13 38.31 -16.80
N PHE A 417 -18.23 38.10 -18.11
CA PHE A 417 -18.37 36.76 -18.68
C PHE A 417 -17.05 36.28 -19.31
N ASP A 418 -16.76 35.00 -19.14
CA ASP A 418 -15.67 34.31 -19.84
C ASP A 418 -16.02 34.05 -21.31
N SER A 419 -15.09 33.51 -22.12
CA SER A 419 -15.31 33.13 -23.51
C SER A 419 -16.44 32.12 -23.69
N ASN A 420 -16.75 31.34 -22.65
CA ASN A 420 -17.80 30.32 -22.62
C ASN A 420 -19.12 30.88 -22.05
N GLY A 421 -19.25 32.18 -21.81
CA GLY A 421 -20.43 32.83 -21.26
C GLY A 421 -20.74 32.52 -19.81
N ASN A 422 -19.72 32.10 -19.04
CA ASN A 422 -19.83 31.87 -17.60
C ASN A 422 -19.41 33.12 -16.83
N PRO A 423 -20.01 33.40 -15.65
CA PRO A 423 -19.60 34.51 -14.81
C PRO A 423 -18.33 34.19 -14.02
N ASN A 424 -17.63 35.24 -13.61
CA ASN A 424 -16.52 35.19 -12.68
C ASN A 424 -16.99 35.08 -11.21
N ILE A 425 -17.84 34.11 -10.91
CA ILE A 425 -18.43 33.85 -9.59
C ILE A 425 -18.01 32.47 -9.12
N GLY A 426 -17.70 32.32 -7.81
CA GLY A 426 -17.34 31.06 -7.17
C GLY A 426 -18.47 30.46 -6.31
N TYR A 427 -18.05 29.55 -5.41
CA TYR A 427 -18.96 28.92 -4.45
C TYR A 427 -18.55 29.20 -3.01
N ASN A 428 -19.53 29.36 -2.13
CA ASN A 428 -19.35 29.24 -0.68
C ASN A 428 -19.52 27.76 -0.29
N VAL A 429 -18.70 27.30 0.65
CA VAL A 429 -18.85 25.98 1.26
C VAL A 429 -19.57 26.18 2.58
N LEU A 430 -20.74 25.61 2.69
CA LEU A 430 -21.64 25.76 3.85
C LEU A 430 -21.76 24.45 4.59
N GLN A 431 -21.89 24.51 5.90
CA GLN A 431 -22.29 23.37 6.72
C GLN A 431 -23.66 23.62 7.34
N TRP A 432 -24.51 22.59 7.32
CA TRP A 432 -25.74 22.58 8.11
C TRP A 432 -25.42 22.39 9.60
N VAL A 433 -25.84 23.35 10.41
CA VAL A 433 -25.64 23.32 11.87
C VAL A 433 -26.98 23.48 12.57
N TRP A 434 -27.27 22.60 13.50
CA TRP A 434 -28.51 22.57 14.24
C TRP A 434 -28.30 23.21 15.61
N GLY A 435 -29.07 24.24 15.92
CA GLY A 435 -29.08 24.94 17.23
C GLY A 435 -30.49 25.23 17.65
N ASN A 436 -30.85 24.94 18.93
CA ASN A 436 -32.15 25.24 19.50
C ASN A 436 -33.38 24.99 18.59
N ASN A 437 -33.39 23.82 17.88
CA ASN A 437 -34.40 23.39 16.92
C ASN A 437 -34.48 24.23 15.64
N SER A 438 -33.51 25.06 15.35
CA SER A 438 -33.41 25.79 14.08
C SER A 438 -32.17 25.40 13.30
N LEU A 439 -32.31 25.23 11.97
CA LEU A 439 -31.20 25.05 11.05
C LEU A 439 -30.54 26.39 10.77
N SER A 440 -29.22 26.44 10.82
CA SER A 440 -28.40 27.53 10.33
C SER A 440 -27.36 27.03 9.33
N PHE A 441 -27.08 27.86 8.33
CA PHE A 441 -26.06 27.59 7.33
C PHE A 441 -24.78 28.31 7.74
N LYS A 442 -23.75 27.56 8.12
CA LYS A 442 -22.48 28.10 8.57
C LYS A 442 -21.46 28.07 7.43
N ASP A 443 -20.89 29.22 7.11
CA ASP A 443 -19.79 29.31 6.15
C ASP A 443 -18.54 28.65 6.74
N VAL A 444 -18.02 27.64 6.05
CA VAL A 444 -16.81 26.90 6.45
C VAL A 444 -15.68 27.04 5.42
N GLY A 445 -15.96 27.64 4.26
CA GLY A 445 -14.97 27.88 3.24
C GLY A 445 -15.51 28.51 1.97
N THR A 446 -14.63 28.72 1.00
CA THR A 446 -14.93 29.26 -0.31
C THR A 446 -14.15 28.53 -1.41
N PHE A 447 -14.71 28.50 -2.62
CA PHE A 447 -14.06 27.99 -3.81
C PHE A 447 -14.21 29.00 -4.96
N TYR A 448 -13.08 29.44 -5.49
CA TYR A 448 -13.03 30.23 -6.71
C TYR A 448 -12.12 29.56 -7.76
N GLU A 449 -10.82 29.53 -7.54
CA GLU A 449 -9.84 28.72 -8.27
C GLU A 449 -9.30 27.57 -7.39
N ASN A 450 -9.16 27.85 -6.11
CA ASN A 450 -8.68 26.90 -5.10
C ASN A 450 -9.68 26.82 -3.94
N LEU A 451 -9.74 25.64 -3.33
CA LEU A 451 -10.56 25.41 -2.14
C LEU A 451 -9.87 25.97 -0.91
N SER A 452 -10.50 26.98 -0.29
CA SER A 452 -10.14 27.50 1.04
C SER A 452 -11.19 27.00 2.04
N ILE A 453 -10.77 26.13 2.97
CA ILE A 453 -11.67 25.57 3.97
C ILE A 453 -11.03 25.63 5.35
N ASN A 454 -11.84 26.04 6.35
CA ASN A 454 -11.42 26.05 7.74
C ASN A 454 -11.95 24.81 8.46
N ASN A 455 -11.08 23.80 8.60
CA ASN A 455 -11.42 22.51 9.21
C ASN A 455 -11.91 22.64 10.68
N THR A 456 -11.48 23.67 11.41
CA THR A 456 -11.86 23.87 12.82
C THR A 456 -13.31 24.34 12.99
N LEU A 457 -13.90 24.86 11.91
CA LEU A 457 -15.29 25.30 11.93
C LEU A 457 -16.28 24.17 11.66
N ILE A 458 -15.82 23.03 11.13
CA ILE A 458 -16.68 21.91 10.74
C ILE A 458 -17.01 21.06 11.97
N GLN A 459 -18.30 20.82 12.17
CA GLN A 459 -18.82 19.96 13.22
C GLN A 459 -19.27 18.62 12.63
N TRP A 460 -18.55 17.55 12.95
CA TRP A 460 -18.86 16.23 12.46
C TRP A 460 -19.93 15.54 13.31
N HIS A 461 -20.83 14.79 12.67
CA HIS A 461 -21.88 14.02 13.38
C HIS A 461 -21.31 12.98 14.36
N THR A 462 -20.04 12.60 14.19
CA THR A 462 -19.33 11.69 15.10
C THR A 462 -18.93 12.34 16.43
N GLY A 463 -19.11 13.66 16.58
CA GLY A 463 -18.63 14.42 17.75
C GLY A 463 -17.10 14.56 17.84
N SER A 464 -16.37 13.98 16.89
CA SER A 464 -14.91 14.08 16.79
C SER A 464 -14.49 15.34 16.03
N THR A 465 -13.29 15.85 16.31
CA THR A 465 -12.65 16.89 15.49
C THR A 465 -12.06 16.34 14.20
N LYS A 466 -11.88 15.00 14.11
CA LYS A 466 -11.38 14.31 12.92
C LYS A 466 -12.54 14.01 11.97
N ALA A 467 -12.32 14.26 10.67
CA ALA A 467 -13.28 13.90 9.62
C ALA A 467 -13.55 12.38 9.62
N PRO A 468 -14.81 11.95 9.41
CA PRO A 468 -15.13 10.54 9.20
C PRO A 468 -14.34 9.95 8.04
N GLU A 469 -13.98 8.68 8.14
CA GLU A 469 -13.24 7.98 7.08
C GLU A 469 -14.19 7.49 5.98
N SER A 470 -13.77 7.63 4.73
CA SER A 470 -14.46 7.05 3.56
C SER A 470 -13.42 6.51 2.59
N THR A 471 -12.89 5.32 2.94
CA THR A 471 -11.85 4.62 2.19
C THR A 471 -12.27 3.17 2.00
N CYS A 472 -12.01 2.61 0.79
CA CYS A 472 -12.31 1.19 0.53
C CYS A 472 -11.32 0.26 1.23
N SER A 473 -10.04 0.64 1.23
CA SER A 473 -8.96 -0.11 1.87
C SER A 473 -8.09 0.84 2.68
N SER A 474 -7.56 0.33 3.80
CA SER A 474 -6.57 1.07 4.60
C SER A 474 -5.24 1.16 3.83
N GLU A 475 -4.46 2.20 4.08
CA GLU A 475 -3.13 2.35 3.47
C GLU A 475 -2.22 1.18 3.87
N CYS A 476 -1.45 0.71 2.90
CA CYS A 476 -0.50 -0.37 3.11
C CYS A 476 0.70 0.15 3.91
N GLY A 477 1.15 -0.68 4.85
CA GLY A 477 2.34 -0.40 5.62
C GLY A 477 3.62 -0.51 4.78
N PRO A 478 4.76 -0.03 5.33
CA PRO A 478 6.04 -0.13 4.65
C PRO A 478 6.38 -1.59 4.32
N GLY A 479 6.89 -1.82 3.11
CA GLY A 479 7.22 -3.16 2.59
C GLY A 479 6.03 -3.96 2.08
N GLN A 480 4.87 -3.31 1.87
CA GLN A 480 3.68 -3.90 1.29
C GLN A 480 3.27 -3.18 0.02
N VAL A 481 2.75 -3.90 -0.95
CA VAL A 481 2.27 -3.37 -2.23
C VAL A 481 0.77 -3.59 -2.38
N HIS A 482 0.14 -2.77 -3.23
CA HIS A 482 -1.29 -2.79 -3.45
C HIS A 482 -1.68 -3.89 -4.45
N ARG A 483 -2.53 -4.81 -4.05
CA ARG A 483 -3.19 -5.75 -4.95
C ARG A 483 -4.65 -5.38 -5.11
N VAL A 484 -5.01 -4.79 -6.25
CA VAL A 484 -6.38 -4.36 -6.54
C VAL A 484 -7.35 -5.53 -6.46
N LYS A 485 -8.47 -5.31 -5.76
CA LYS A 485 -9.62 -6.22 -5.68
C LYS A 485 -10.72 -5.75 -6.63
N GLY A 486 -11.13 -6.58 -7.56
CA GLY A 486 -12.21 -6.24 -8.48
C GLY A 486 -11.86 -5.12 -9.46
N PHE A 487 -12.82 -4.18 -9.67
CA PHE A 487 -12.73 -3.15 -10.71
C PHE A 487 -12.22 -1.78 -10.21
N HIS A 488 -12.22 -1.54 -8.91
CA HIS A 488 -11.87 -0.24 -8.33
C HIS A 488 -10.44 -0.24 -7.78
N SER A 489 -9.62 0.67 -8.26
CA SER A 489 -8.23 0.83 -7.83
C SER A 489 -8.07 1.21 -6.35
N CYS A 490 -9.09 1.83 -5.76
CA CYS A 490 -9.12 2.19 -4.33
C CYS A 490 -9.38 1.00 -3.40
N CYS A 491 -9.83 -0.15 -3.95
CA CYS A 491 -10.10 -1.36 -3.19
C CYS A 491 -8.97 -2.37 -3.46
N TYR A 492 -8.10 -2.56 -2.48
CA TYR A 492 -6.91 -3.41 -2.60
C TYR A 492 -6.61 -4.16 -1.31
N ASP A 493 -5.91 -5.26 -1.44
CA ASP A 493 -5.23 -5.94 -0.35
C ASP A 493 -3.77 -5.51 -0.31
N CYS A 494 -3.23 -5.43 0.89
CA CYS A 494 -1.81 -5.21 1.11
C CYS A 494 -1.07 -6.54 1.10
N ILE A 495 -0.17 -6.72 0.12
CA ILE A 495 0.65 -7.93 -0.02
C ILE A 495 2.07 -7.58 0.39
N GLU A 496 2.64 -8.40 1.28
CA GLU A 496 4.01 -8.25 1.73
C GLU A 496 5.00 -8.60 0.63
N CYS A 497 6.02 -7.77 0.47
CA CYS A 497 7.12 -8.08 -0.42
C CYS A 497 7.92 -9.29 0.13
N LEU A 498 8.10 -10.29 -0.75
CA LEU A 498 8.86 -11.51 -0.45
C LEU A 498 10.37 -11.22 -0.40
N PRO A 499 11.17 -12.12 0.22
CA PRO A 499 12.62 -11.96 0.24
C PRO A 499 13.19 -11.82 -1.19
N GLY A 500 14.12 -10.90 -1.39
CA GLY A 500 14.69 -10.58 -2.70
C GLY A 500 13.89 -9.57 -3.50
N THR A 501 12.79 -9.04 -2.92
CA THR A 501 11.99 -7.97 -3.50
C THR A 501 11.73 -6.88 -2.47
N PHE A 502 11.48 -5.65 -2.91
CA PHE A 502 11.24 -4.51 -2.03
C PHE A 502 10.16 -3.58 -2.59
N GLN A 503 9.58 -2.78 -1.74
CA GLN A 503 8.67 -1.72 -2.10
C GLN A 503 9.47 -0.47 -2.49
N ASN A 504 9.38 -0.04 -3.77
CA ASN A 504 10.08 1.15 -4.27
C ASN A 504 9.29 2.44 -4.02
N GLY A 505 7.96 2.39 -4.17
CA GLY A 505 7.04 3.50 -3.93
C GLY A 505 5.83 3.11 -3.10
N THR A 506 5.17 4.10 -2.51
CA THR A 506 3.98 3.86 -1.65
C THR A 506 2.77 3.34 -2.43
N MET A 507 2.71 3.57 -3.75
CA MET A 507 1.61 3.17 -4.65
C MET A 507 1.96 2.00 -5.56
N ASP A 508 3.03 1.27 -5.29
CA ASP A 508 3.46 0.17 -6.14
C ASP A 508 2.44 -0.98 -6.12
N ILE A 509 2.19 -1.53 -7.32
CA ILE A 509 1.31 -2.69 -7.52
C ILE A 509 2.09 -4.00 -7.41
N GLN A 510 3.39 -3.97 -7.65
CA GLN A 510 4.30 -5.10 -7.59
C GLN A 510 5.57 -4.72 -6.85
N CYS A 511 6.09 -5.69 -6.06
CA CYS A 511 7.39 -5.52 -5.45
C CYS A 511 8.49 -5.55 -6.50
N THR A 512 9.43 -4.63 -6.42
CA THR A 512 10.58 -4.53 -7.30
C THR A 512 11.63 -5.55 -6.90
N GLN A 513 12.21 -6.28 -7.86
CA GLN A 513 13.29 -7.21 -7.59
C GLN A 513 14.59 -6.46 -7.26
N CYS A 514 15.35 -7.01 -6.31
CA CYS A 514 16.67 -6.50 -6.01
C CYS A 514 17.62 -6.67 -7.20
N LEU A 515 18.58 -5.77 -7.34
CA LEU A 515 19.64 -5.86 -8.34
C LEU A 515 20.54 -7.07 -8.05
N GLU A 516 21.27 -7.54 -9.06
CA GLU A 516 22.27 -8.58 -8.88
C GLU A 516 23.30 -8.15 -7.83
N GLY A 517 23.53 -9.00 -6.83
CA GLY A 517 24.43 -8.69 -5.72
C GLY A 517 23.75 -8.09 -4.49
N GLN A 518 22.46 -7.80 -4.52
CA GLN A 518 21.69 -7.27 -3.39
C GLN A 518 20.56 -8.22 -2.98
N TRP A 519 20.12 -8.12 -1.75
CA TRP A 519 19.00 -8.91 -1.22
C TRP A 519 18.18 -8.12 -0.20
N SER A 520 16.94 -8.52 -0.01
CA SER A 520 16.02 -7.92 0.97
C SER A 520 15.34 -8.99 1.82
N LEU A 521 14.92 -8.61 3.01
CA LEU A 521 14.06 -9.42 3.87
C LEU A 521 12.58 -9.24 3.50
N VAL A 522 11.71 -10.02 4.10
CA VAL A 522 10.25 -9.82 4.02
C VAL A 522 9.90 -8.42 4.50
N ARG A 523 8.98 -7.74 3.81
CA ARG A 523 8.51 -6.37 4.12
C ARG A 523 9.61 -5.30 4.07
N SER A 524 10.55 -5.44 3.18
CA SER A 524 11.62 -4.43 2.99
C SER A 524 11.18 -3.31 2.05
N THR A 525 11.67 -2.12 2.34
CA THR A 525 11.52 -0.91 1.50
C THR A 525 12.76 -0.63 0.64
N ASN A 526 13.83 -1.38 0.84
CA ASN A 526 15.08 -1.27 0.08
C ASN A 526 15.80 -2.61 0.02
N CYS A 527 16.72 -2.74 -0.93
CA CYS A 527 17.66 -3.83 -1.00
C CYS A 527 18.99 -3.42 -0.37
N THR A 528 19.64 -4.37 0.30
CA THR A 528 20.92 -4.15 0.95
C THR A 528 21.97 -5.10 0.39
N GLU A 529 23.22 -4.68 0.38
CA GLU A 529 24.33 -5.57 0.08
C GLU A 529 24.48 -6.60 1.19
N PRO A 530 24.83 -7.85 0.86
CA PRO A 530 24.99 -8.90 1.84
C PRO A 530 26.13 -8.58 2.78
N THR A 531 25.86 -8.68 4.07
CA THR A 531 26.89 -8.57 5.11
C THR A 531 27.35 -9.97 5.50
N PHE A 532 28.68 -10.12 5.67
CA PHE A 532 29.29 -11.37 6.08
C PHE A 532 29.71 -11.29 7.53
N ASP A 533 29.13 -12.18 8.33
CA ASP A 533 29.55 -12.37 9.72
C ASP A 533 30.69 -13.42 9.75
N PHE A 534 31.64 -13.28 10.65
CA PHE A 534 32.72 -14.23 10.89
C PHE A 534 33.03 -14.31 12.39
N LEU A 535 33.84 -15.30 12.79
CA LEU A 535 34.18 -15.53 14.17
C LEU A 535 35.16 -14.45 14.66
N THR A 536 34.64 -13.37 15.21
CA THR A 536 35.44 -12.22 15.68
C THR A 536 36.13 -12.54 17.02
N TRP A 537 37.29 -11.95 17.24
CA TRP A 537 38.06 -12.13 18.48
C TRP A 537 37.31 -11.74 19.77
N SER A 538 36.32 -10.85 19.67
CA SER A 538 35.55 -10.33 20.80
C SER A 538 34.30 -11.16 21.13
N GLN A 539 33.92 -12.16 20.31
CA GLN A 539 32.81 -13.03 20.61
C GLN A 539 33.08 -13.94 21.81
N PRO A 540 32.10 -14.23 22.65
CA PRO A 540 32.33 -15.06 23.86
C PRO A 540 32.82 -16.47 23.51
N GLU A 541 32.33 -17.05 22.42
CA GLU A 541 32.76 -18.37 21.94
C GLU A 541 34.26 -18.34 21.52
N SER A 542 34.68 -17.28 20.82
CA SER A 542 36.06 -17.09 20.41
C SER A 542 36.99 -16.89 21.59
N LEU A 543 36.56 -16.17 22.63
CA LEU A 543 37.34 -15.95 23.84
C LEU A 543 37.54 -17.26 24.64
N VAL A 544 36.51 -18.11 24.72
CA VAL A 544 36.63 -19.42 25.35
C VAL A 544 37.63 -20.32 24.61
N LEU A 545 37.54 -20.35 23.26
CA LEU A 545 38.49 -21.11 22.43
C LEU A 545 39.90 -20.57 22.55
N LEU A 546 40.07 -19.25 22.52
CA LEU A 546 41.38 -18.61 22.68
C LEU A 546 42.01 -18.95 24.05
N LEU A 547 41.21 -18.84 25.13
CA LEU A 547 41.68 -19.23 26.46
C LEU A 547 42.09 -20.69 26.49
N ALA A 548 41.31 -21.60 25.90
CA ALA A 548 41.62 -23.02 25.83
C ALA A 548 42.91 -23.29 25.04
N ILE A 549 43.13 -22.60 23.93
CA ILE A 549 44.38 -22.68 23.14
C ILE A 549 45.56 -22.20 23.99
N LEU A 550 45.44 -21.05 24.65
CA LEU A 550 46.54 -20.50 25.47
C LEU A 550 46.89 -21.41 26.67
N VAL A 551 45.88 -21.93 27.37
CA VAL A 551 46.10 -22.89 28.48
C VAL A 551 46.77 -24.14 27.97
N LEU A 552 46.36 -24.72 26.85
CA LEU A 552 46.94 -25.91 26.28
C LEU A 552 48.38 -25.67 25.83
N LEU A 553 48.70 -24.53 25.19
CA LEU A 553 50.05 -24.11 24.80
C LEU A 553 50.94 -23.93 26.04
N ALA A 554 50.42 -23.34 27.13
CA ALA A 554 51.16 -23.21 28.38
C ALA A 554 51.49 -24.57 29.01
N CYS A 555 50.49 -25.48 28.99
CA CYS A 555 50.71 -26.87 29.49
C CYS A 555 51.74 -27.60 28.61
N GLN A 556 51.65 -27.51 27.28
CA GLN A 556 52.62 -28.10 26.35
C GLN A 556 54.05 -27.51 26.54
N GLY A 557 54.11 -26.20 26.75
CA GLY A 557 55.36 -25.50 27.06
C GLY A 557 55.99 -26.00 28.39
N ALA A 558 55.16 -26.16 29.42
CA ALA A 558 55.62 -26.67 30.72
C ALA A 558 56.14 -28.12 30.59
N VAL A 559 55.47 -28.96 29.85
CA VAL A 559 55.90 -30.32 29.53
C VAL A 559 57.22 -30.32 28.76
N GLY A 560 57.31 -29.41 27.74
CA GLY A 560 58.52 -29.25 26.96
C GLY A 560 59.71 -28.82 27.79
N PHE A 561 59.53 -27.84 28.68
CA PHE A 561 60.59 -27.43 29.65
C PHE A 561 61.06 -28.56 30.57
N LEU A 562 60.08 -29.32 31.09
CA LEU A 562 60.43 -30.48 31.98
C LEU A 562 61.25 -31.56 31.25
N LEU A 563 60.86 -31.91 30.00
CA LEU A 563 61.57 -32.89 29.15
C LEU A 563 62.96 -32.40 28.76
N LEU A 564 63.09 -31.06 28.44
CA LEU A 564 64.41 -30.48 28.19
C LEU A 564 65.33 -30.46 29.36
N GLN A 565 64.81 -30.20 30.57
CA GLN A 565 65.54 -30.25 31.81
C GLN A 565 66.10 -31.70 32.12
N HIS A 566 65.31 -32.71 31.75
CA HIS A 566 65.63 -34.13 31.96
C HIS A 566 66.05 -34.87 30.69
N ARG A 567 66.59 -34.16 29.66
CA ARG A 567 66.93 -34.70 28.32
C ARG A 567 67.90 -35.91 28.39
N GLY A 568 68.72 -35.97 29.37
CA GLY A 568 69.67 -37.05 29.57
C GLY A 568 69.10 -38.28 30.26
N SER A 569 67.83 -38.24 30.75
CA SER A 569 67.25 -39.37 31.53
C SER A 569 66.97 -40.58 30.65
N PRO A 570 67.05 -41.78 31.22
CA PRO A 570 66.76 -43.07 30.57
C PRO A 570 65.35 -43.06 29.93
N LEU A 571 64.36 -42.53 30.65
CA LEU A 571 62.95 -42.45 30.16
C LEU A 571 62.82 -41.61 28.87
N VAL A 572 63.46 -40.44 28.82
CA VAL A 572 63.34 -39.57 27.63
C VAL A 572 64.07 -40.26 26.46
N ARG A 573 65.21 -40.95 26.69
CA ARG A 573 65.87 -41.69 25.62
C ARG A 573 65.04 -42.87 25.13
N ALA A 574 64.42 -43.65 26.05
CA ALA A 574 63.51 -44.76 25.68
C ALA A 574 62.22 -44.29 24.99
N SER A 575 61.75 -43.05 25.17
CA SER A 575 60.58 -42.49 24.57
C SER A 575 60.79 -41.83 23.16
N GLY A 576 61.92 -42.18 22.49
CA GLY A 576 62.23 -41.67 21.17
C GLY A 576 63.25 -40.50 21.16
N GLY A 577 63.74 -40.06 22.32
CA GLY A 577 64.80 -39.05 22.43
C GLY A 577 64.40 -37.72 21.71
N PRO A 578 65.22 -37.25 20.65
CA PRO A 578 64.96 -36.05 19.94
C PRO A 578 63.63 -36.04 19.16
N LEU A 579 63.19 -37.19 18.63
CA LEU A 579 61.91 -37.33 17.91
C LEU A 579 60.71 -37.06 18.84
N GLY A 580 60.75 -37.43 20.11
CA GLY A 580 59.70 -37.08 21.09
C GLY A 580 59.60 -35.56 21.31
N GLY A 581 60.72 -34.84 21.25
CA GLY A 581 60.75 -33.37 21.32
C GLY A 581 60.11 -32.73 20.07
N VAL A 582 60.39 -33.28 18.88
CA VAL A 582 59.77 -32.80 17.61
C VAL A 582 58.27 -33.02 17.62
N ALA A 583 57.78 -34.17 18.13
CA ALA A 583 56.34 -34.41 18.26
C ALA A 583 55.66 -33.38 19.17
N LEU A 584 56.31 -33.00 20.29
CA LEU A 584 55.78 -31.99 21.19
C LEU A 584 55.76 -30.59 20.54
N LEU A 585 56.84 -30.18 19.86
CA LEU A 585 56.90 -28.93 19.10
C LEU A 585 55.84 -28.92 18.01
N SER A 586 55.58 -30.03 17.36
CA SER A 586 54.52 -30.18 16.34
C SER A 586 53.13 -30.03 16.96
N LEU A 587 52.86 -30.62 18.14
CA LEU A 587 51.62 -30.41 18.86
C LEU A 587 51.43 -28.94 19.25
N MET A 588 52.49 -28.26 19.70
CA MET A 588 52.42 -26.80 19.95
C MET A 588 52.14 -26.03 18.70
N GLY A 589 52.78 -26.34 17.58
CA GLY A 589 52.51 -25.72 16.26
C GLY A 589 51.12 -25.97 15.80
N GLY A 590 50.59 -27.19 15.92
CA GLY A 590 49.20 -27.55 15.63
C GLY A 590 48.20 -26.74 16.47
N CYS A 591 48.47 -26.62 17.79
CA CYS A 591 47.64 -25.80 18.68
C CYS A 591 47.67 -24.30 18.30
N ALA A 592 48.86 -23.75 17.95
CA ALA A 592 49.01 -22.38 17.52
C ALA A 592 48.30 -22.12 16.19
N CYS A 593 48.30 -23.08 15.26
CA CYS A 593 47.57 -22.95 13.96
C CYS A 593 46.06 -22.77 14.13
N LEU A 594 45.47 -23.19 15.25
CA LEU A 594 44.06 -23.00 15.51
C LEU A 594 43.68 -21.52 15.66
N LEU A 595 44.63 -20.64 15.93
CA LEU A 595 44.43 -19.20 15.93
C LEU A 595 44.06 -18.67 14.52
N LEU A 596 44.45 -19.36 13.44
CA LEU A 596 44.07 -18.99 12.07
C LEU A 596 42.58 -19.18 11.76
N PHE A 597 41.84 -19.92 12.62
CA PHE A 597 40.40 -20.09 12.48
C PHE A 597 39.59 -18.93 13.14
N LEU A 598 40.26 -18.08 13.90
CA LEU A 598 39.66 -16.89 14.54
C LEU A 598 40.00 -15.64 13.75
N GLY A 599 39.02 -14.71 13.63
CA GLY A 599 39.16 -13.47 12.91
C GLY A 599 38.61 -13.51 11.48
N GLN A 600 38.89 -12.47 10.72
CA GLN A 600 38.36 -12.33 9.35
C GLN A 600 39.04 -13.34 8.40
N PRO A 601 38.24 -14.17 7.68
CA PRO A 601 38.82 -15.09 6.70
C PRO A 601 39.47 -14.30 5.56
N GLY A 602 40.75 -14.53 5.36
CA GLY A 602 41.53 -13.96 4.25
C GLY A 602 41.94 -15.03 3.25
N GLU A 603 42.33 -14.66 2.04
CA GLU A 603 42.72 -15.58 0.96
C GLU A 603 43.83 -16.54 1.39
N VAL A 604 44.88 -15.99 2.00
CA VAL A 604 46.05 -16.77 2.46
C VAL A 604 45.69 -17.67 3.67
N VAL A 605 44.92 -17.11 4.61
CA VAL A 605 44.51 -17.85 5.81
C VAL A 605 43.66 -19.06 5.44
N CYS A 606 42.67 -18.88 4.54
CA CYS A 606 41.82 -19.97 4.10
C CYS A 606 42.56 -21.09 3.39
N ARG A 607 43.62 -20.78 2.64
CA ARG A 607 44.46 -21.79 1.95
C ARG A 607 45.37 -22.56 2.91
N LEU A 608 45.82 -21.93 3.99
CA LEU A 608 46.85 -22.51 4.89
C LEU A 608 46.29 -23.17 6.16
N GLN A 609 45.16 -22.73 6.67
CA GLN A 609 44.64 -23.17 7.97
C GLN A 609 44.46 -24.70 8.09
N LEU A 610 43.83 -25.37 7.14
CA LEU A 610 43.61 -26.80 7.14
C LEU A 610 44.88 -27.60 6.81
N PRO A 611 45.65 -27.31 5.74
CA PRO A 611 46.90 -28.01 5.42
C PRO A 611 47.92 -27.92 6.55
N LEU A 612 48.10 -26.75 7.13
CA LEU A 612 49.11 -26.54 8.17
C LEU A 612 48.79 -27.34 9.44
N ASN A 613 47.52 -27.30 9.88
CA ASN A 613 47.03 -28.08 11.01
C ASN A 613 47.24 -29.59 10.75
N SER A 614 46.92 -30.06 9.54
CA SER A 614 47.05 -31.47 9.16
C SER A 614 48.52 -31.93 9.13
N ILE A 615 49.44 -31.10 8.62
CA ILE A 615 50.88 -31.38 8.58
C ILE A 615 51.43 -31.53 10.03
N PHE A 616 51.06 -30.64 10.95
CA PHE A 616 51.47 -30.74 12.35
C PHE A 616 50.98 -32.04 13.00
N HIS A 617 49.77 -32.46 12.74
CA HIS A 617 49.29 -33.76 13.22
C HIS A 617 50.03 -34.93 12.59
N THR A 618 50.38 -34.85 11.28
CA THR A 618 51.18 -35.87 10.61
C THR A 618 52.55 -36.00 11.23
N VAL A 619 53.26 -34.89 11.54
CA VAL A 619 54.58 -34.93 12.21
C VAL A 619 54.47 -35.60 13.55
N THR A 620 53.44 -35.30 14.35
CA THR A 620 53.18 -35.90 15.64
C THR A 620 52.90 -37.41 15.54
N LEU A 621 51.99 -37.79 14.64
CA LEU A 621 51.57 -39.19 14.49
C LEU A 621 52.63 -40.04 13.84
N SER A 622 53.42 -39.52 12.90
CA SER A 622 54.56 -40.25 12.31
C SER A 622 55.70 -40.49 13.30
N THR A 623 55.97 -39.52 14.20
CA THR A 623 56.93 -39.74 15.31
C THR A 623 56.39 -40.75 16.31
N ILE A 624 55.11 -40.78 16.61
CA ILE A 624 54.47 -41.80 17.44
C ILE A 624 54.59 -43.17 16.76
N LEU A 625 54.36 -43.23 15.43
CA LEU A 625 54.48 -44.44 14.62
C LEU A 625 55.94 -44.97 14.65
N ALA A 626 56.92 -44.08 14.50
CA ALA A 626 58.32 -44.46 14.60
C ALA A 626 58.62 -45.14 15.99
N ASN A 627 58.11 -44.52 17.04
CA ASN A 627 58.25 -45.10 18.38
C ASN A 627 57.48 -46.43 18.55
N SER A 628 56.30 -46.54 17.94
CA SER A 628 55.50 -47.77 17.94
C SER A 628 56.23 -48.93 17.28
N LEU A 629 56.85 -48.65 16.11
CA LEU A 629 57.66 -49.62 15.38
C LEU A 629 58.91 -50.07 16.21
N GLN A 630 59.54 -49.11 16.91
CA GLN A 630 60.66 -49.48 17.81
C GLN A 630 60.21 -50.44 18.92
N ILE A 631 59.07 -50.24 19.56
CA ILE A 631 58.50 -51.06 20.60
C ILE A 631 58.19 -52.43 19.98
N VAL A 632 57.50 -52.54 18.86
CA VAL A 632 57.23 -53.87 18.25
C VAL A 632 58.48 -54.59 17.92
N TYR A 633 59.48 -53.89 17.41
CA TYR A 633 60.74 -54.53 17.06
C TYR A 633 61.46 -55.12 18.29
N VAL A 634 61.44 -54.38 19.40
CA VAL A 634 62.03 -54.83 20.66
C VAL A 634 61.22 -55.96 21.30
N THR A 635 59.93 -56.04 21.16
CA THR A 635 59.04 -57.00 21.81
C THR A 635 58.88 -58.32 21.05
N GLU A 636 58.81 -58.26 19.68
CA GLU A 636 58.51 -59.42 18.86
C GLU A 636 59.76 -60.08 18.22
N PHE A 637 60.91 -59.37 18.17
CA PHE A 637 62.15 -59.91 17.54
C PHE A 637 63.37 -59.79 18.42
N PRO A 638 63.41 -60.44 19.58
CA PRO A 638 64.51 -60.28 20.57
C PRO A 638 65.90 -60.79 20.16
N GLY A 639 66.01 -61.54 19.06
CA GLY A 639 67.33 -62.11 18.62
C GLY A 639 68.02 -61.47 17.45
N LYS A 640 67.36 -60.42 16.75
CA LYS A 640 67.91 -59.76 15.58
C LYS A 640 68.05 -58.24 15.72
N VAL A 641 68.16 -57.78 16.97
CA VAL A 641 67.76 -56.39 17.32
C VAL A 641 68.76 -55.28 16.98
N HIS A 642 70.13 -55.56 17.04
CA HIS A 642 71.11 -54.47 17.09
C HIS A 642 71.17 -53.58 15.79
N PHE A 643 71.12 -54.12 14.62
CA PHE A 643 71.31 -53.33 13.44
C PHE A 643 70.07 -52.55 13.06
N HIS A 644 68.88 -53.09 13.10
CA HIS A 644 67.63 -52.47 12.69
C HIS A 644 67.10 -51.54 13.76
N LEU A 645 67.32 -51.74 15.01
CA LEU A 645 66.91 -50.87 16.11
C LEU A 645 67.72 -49.56 16.10
N ASP A 646 68.99 -49.59 15.88
CA ASP A 646 69.87 -48.43 15.77
C ASP A 646 69.50 -47.60 14.52
N THR A 647 69.09 -48.27 13.46
CA THR A 647 68.61 -47.60 12.23
C THR A 647 67.24 -46.85 12.48
N LEU A 648 66.32 -47.52 13.23
CA LEU A 648 65.02 -46.87 13.55
C LEU A 648 65.14 -45.77 14.61
N ARG A 649 66.10 -45.88 15.54
CA ARG A 649 66.41 -44.83 16.53
C ARG A 649 67.17 -43.64 15.96
N GLY A 650 67.92 -43.82 14.86
CA GLY A 650 68.76 -42.87 14.21
C GLY A 650 68.13 -42.38 12.93
N PRO A 651 68.81 -42.55 11.78
CA PRO A 651 68.33 -41.93 10.52
C PRO A 651 67.01 -42.51 9.95
N GLY A 652 66.68 -43.78 10.25
CA GLY A 652 65.46 -44.42 9.75
C GLY A 652 64.18 -43.86 10.34
N GLY A 653 64.17 -43.48 11.65
CA GLY A 653 63.03 -42.80 12.28
C GLY A 653 62.81 -41.44 11.68
N TRP A 654 63.87 -40.68 11.41
CA TRP A 654 63.76 -39.39 10.72
C TRP A 654 63.32 -39.55 9.26
N LEU A 655 63.80 -40.54 8.54
CA LEU A 655 63.42 -40.84 7.18
C LEU A 655 61.93 -41.17 7.08
N LEU A 656 61.40 -41.97 8.02
CA LEU A 656 59.98 -42.29 8.11
C LEU A 656 59.10 -41.05 8.33
N VAL A 657 59.52 -40.19 9.26
CA VAL A 657 58.80 -38.94 9.53
C VAL A 657 58.82 -38.06 8.31
N LEU A 658 59.98 -37.88 7.67
CA LEU A 658 60.14 -37.10 6.44
C LEU A 658 59.29 -37.68 5.24
N ALA A 659 59.28 -39.02 5.10
CA ALA A 659 58.46 -39.66 4.06
C ALA A 659 56.97 -39.43 4.31
N CYS A 660 56.47 -39.62 5.53
CA CYS A 660 55.10 -39.33 5.89
C CYS A 660 54.71 -37.86 5.71
N CYS A 661 55.61 -36.96 6.09
CA CYS A 661 55.41 -35.51 5.87
C CYS A 661 55.43 -35.16 4.36
N GLY A 662 56.27 -35.82 3.56
CA GLY A 662 56.32 -35.65 2.11
C GLY A 662 55.00 -36.07 1.45
N VAL A 663 54.44 -37.22 1.82
CA VAL A 663 53.13 -37.69 1.35
C VAL A 663 52.05 -36.71 1.76
N GLN A 664 52.04 -36.29 2.99
CA GLN A 664 51.04 -35.33 3.47
C GLN A 664 51.16 -33.97 2.78
N ALA A 665 52.37 -33.47 2.56
CA ALA A 665 52.61 -32.23 1.81
C ALA A 665 52.11 -32.32 0.36
N GLY A 666 52.27 -33.48 -0.29
CA GLY A 666 51.69 -33.75 -1.58
C GLY A 666 50.15 -33.66 -1.61
N ILE A 667 49.51 -34.32 -0.61
CA ILE A 667 48.05 -34.29 -0.41
C ILE A 667 47.58 -32.85 -0.14
N CYS A 668 48.28 -32.09 0.70
CA CYS A 668 48.00 -30.70 0.98
C CYS A 668 48.22 -29.82 -0.24
N GLY A 669 49.23 -30.05 -1.06
CA GLY A 669 49.47 -29.36 -2.32
C GLY A 669 48.33 -29.56 -3.30
N TYR A 670 47.87 -30.82 -3.47
CA TYR A 670 46.66 -31.13 -4.24
C TYR A 670 45.43 -30.35 -3.77
N TYR A 671 45.17 -30.34 -2.45
CA TYR A 671 44.05 -29.62 -1.87
C TYR A 671 44.10 -28.11 -2.11
N VAL A 672 45.30 -27.50 -1.99
CA VAL A 672 45.49 -26.05 -2.24
C VAL A 672 45.38 -25.69 -3.70
N GLN A 673 45.79 -26.58 -4.60
CA GLN A 673 45.77 -26.35 -6.06
C GLN A 673 44.34 -26.46 -6.65
N GLU A 674 43.60 -27.49 -6.24
CA GLU A 674 42.27 -27.79 -6.72
C GLU A 674 41.18 -26.96 -6.02
N GLY A 675 41.43 -26.46 -4.80
CA GLY A 675 40.48 -25.71 -4.03
C GLY A 675 40.19 -24.31 -4.59
N PRO A 676 38.93 -23.87 -4.62
CA PRO A 676 38.57 -22.53 -5.07
C PRO A 676 39.17 -21.47 -4.16
N SER A 677 39.60 -20.36 -4.75
CA SER A 677 39.99 -19.18 -3.97
C SER A 677 38.79 -18.60 -3.23
N LEU A 678 38.97 -17.90 -2.12
CA LEU A 678 37.89 -17.25 -1.39
C LEU A 678 37.13 -16.26 -2.29
N SER A 679 37.84 -15.52 -3.12
CA SER A 679 37.25 -14.59 -4.10
C SER A 679 36.41 -15.30 -5.16
N GLN A 680 36.85 -16.41 -5.71
CA GLN A 680 36.06 -17.24 -6.65
C GLN A 680 34.85 -17.88 -5.98
N TYR A 681 34.97 -18.30 -4.74
CA TYR A 681 33.85 -18.84 -3.96
C TYR A 681 32.77 -17.76 -3.74
N LEU A 682 33.16 -16.55 -3.35
CA LEU A 682 32.24 -15.41 -3.19
C LEU A 682 31.58 -15.01 -4.51
N ALA A 683 32.33 -14.97 -5.61
CA ALA A 683 31.80 -14.64 -6.93
C ALA A 683 30.77 -15.64 -7.46
N LYS A 684 30.91 -16.91 -7.13
CA LYS A 684 29.95 -17.96 -7.52
C LYS A 684 28.75 -18.07 -6.60
N MET A 685 28.76 -17.38 -5.45
CA MET A 685 27.69 -17.48 -4.45
C MET A 685 26.49 -16.66 -4.90
N LYS A 686 25.33 -17.31 -5.10
CA LYS A 686 24.05 -16.61 -5.30
C LYS A 686 23.68 -15.87 -4.04
N VAL A 687 23.48 -14.55 -4.14
CA VAL A 687 23.02 -13.70 -3.06
C VAL A 687 21.53 -13.93 -2.85
N THR A 688 21.20 -14.71 -1.84
CA THR A 688 19.82 -15.01 -1.40
C THR A 688 19.63 -14.75 0.10
N PHE A 689 20.45 -13.85 0.65
CA PHE A 689 20.51 -13.58 2.09
C PHE A 689 21.00 -12.15 2.33
N VAL A 690 20.59 -11.57 3.44
CA VAL A 690 21.09 -10.26 3.94
C VAL A 690 22.33 -10.44 4.79
N ARG A 691 22.37 -11.51 5.62
CA ARG A 691 23.50 -11.85 6.47
C ARG A 691 23.83 -13.33 6.31
N LYS A 692 25.11 -13.66 6.18
CA LYS A 692 25.60 -15.04 6.12
C LYS A 692 26.94 -15.14 6.81
N PHE A 693 27.16 -16.28 7.51
CA PHE A 693 28.45 -16.56 8.10
C PHE A 693 29.47 -16.92 7.02
N LEU A 694 30.53 -16.16 6.94
CA LEU A 694 31.63 -16.36 6.00
C LEU A 694 32.62 -17.36 6.59
N ARG A 695 32.80 -18.46 5.89
CA ARG A 695 33.81 -19.47 6.19
C ARG A 695 34.74 -19.69 5.03
N CYS A 696 35.89 -20.23 5.28
CA CYS A 696 36.77 -20.69 4.22
C CYS A 696 36.14 -21.85 3.43
N PRO A 697 36.26 -21.87 2.10
CA PRO A 697 35.76 -22.97 1.28
C PRO A 697 36.53 -24.27 1.63
N VAL A 698 35.81 -25.35 1.81
CA VAL A 698 36.35 -26.68 2.20
C VAL A 698 36.32 -27.63 0.98
N GLU A 699 36.18 -27.11 -0.19
CA GLU A 699 36.22 -27.86 -1.43
C GLU A 699 37.68 -28.04 -1.93
N PRO A 700 38.08 -29.15 -2.55
CA PRO A 700 37.28 -30.38 -2.69
C PRO A 700 37.23 -31.24 -1.42
N ILE A 701 36.05 -31.78 -1.12
CA ILE A 701 35.83 -32.65 0.06
C ILE A 701 36.74 -33.84 0.04
N LEU A 702 37.09 -34.39 -1.16
CA LEU A 702 38.03 -35.47 -1.33
C LEU A 702 39.43 -35.11 -0.77
N GLY A 703 39.90 -33.89 -1.04
CA GLY A 703 41.22 -33.43 -0.52
C GLY A 703 41.25 -33.34 1.01
N LEU A 704 40.16 -32.85 1.63
CA LEU A 704 40.02 -32.84 3.08
C LEU A 704 39.96 -34.28 3.66
N GLY A 705 39.20 -35.15 2.99
CA GLY A 705 39.11 -36.58 3.37
C GLY A 705 40.44 -37.30 3.30
N LEU A 706 41.26 -37.04 2.27
CA LEU A 706 42.58 -37.60 2.11
C LEU A 706 43.57 -37.09 3.16
N MET A 707 43.55 -35.77 3.48
CA MET A 707 44.40 -35.19 4.54
C MET A 707 44.13 -35.82 5.93
N GLN A 708 42.86 -35.90 6.32
CA GLN A 708 42.49 -36.45 7.60
C GLN A 708 42.54 -37.98 7.63
N GLY A 709 42.19 -38.61 6.52
CA GLY A 709 42.28 -40.07 6.35
C GLY A 709 43.68 -40.59 6.46
N PHE A 710 44.69 -39.88 5.90
CA PHE A 710 46.11 -40.24 6.05
C PHE A 710 46.56 -40.14 7.52
N ASN A 711 46.20 -39.10 8.24
CA ASN A 711 46.47 -38.96 9.66
C ASN A 711 45.77 -40.06 10.49
N GLY A 712 44.53 -40.38 10.15
CA GLY A 712 43.80 -41.50 10.76
C GLY A 712 44.46 -42.86 10.53
N LEU A 713 45.00 -43.07 9.30
CA LEU A 713 45.77 -44.28 8.95
C LEU A 713 47.04 -44.40 9.77
N LEU A 714 47.80 -43.30 9.91
CA LEU A 714 49.00 -43.28 10.75
C LEU A 714 48.70 -43.63 12.22
N ALA A 715 47.61 -43.05 12.75
CA ALA A 715 47.14 -43.33 14.13
C ALA A 715 46.69 -44.79 14.27
N LEU A 716 45.98 -45.33 13.26
CA LEU A 716 45.50 -46.72 13.27
C LEU A 716 46.66 -47.72 13.21
N ILE A 717 47.63 -47.49 12.33
CA ILE A 717 48.82 -48.35 12.24
C ILE A 717 49.58 -48.31 13.58
N SER A 718 49.79 -47.11 14.16
CA SER A 718 50.45 -46.97 15.46
C SER A 718 49.69 -47.70 16.57
N PHE A 719 48.35 -47.59 16.56
CA PHE A 719 47.49 -48.34 17.50
C PHE A 719 47.65 -49.83 17.30
N MET A 720 47.56 -50.33 16.08
CA MET A 720 47.72 -51.80 15.81
C MET A 720 49.09 -52.36 16.28
N CYS A 721 50.12 -51.62 15.97
CA CYS A 721 51.51 -52.00 16.41
C CYS A 721 51.63 -52.09 17.90
N THR A 722 51.15 -51.10 18.62
CA THR A 722 51.33 -51.07 20.10
C THR A 722 50.30 -51.92 20.85
N PHE A 723 49.12 -52.17 20.29
CA PHE A 723 48.09 -53.03 20.87
C PHE A 723 48.57 -54.48 20.95
N MET A 724 49.27 -55.00 19.95
CA MET A 724 49.89 -56.32 19.97
C MET A 724 50.99 -56.42 21.02
N ALA A 725 51.78 -55.37 21.23
CA ALA A 725 52.85 -55.25 22.11
C ALA A 725 52.50 -55.07 23.60
N VAL A 726 51.29 -54.63 23.95
CA VAL A 726 50.84 -54.32 25.34
C VAL A 726 50.92 -55.54 26.26
N LYS A 727 50.68 -56.80 25.78
CA LYS A 727 50.62 -58.03 26.60
C LYS A 727 51.96 -58.55 27.02
N THR A 728 53.05 -58.15 26.39
CA THR A 728 54.36 -58.76 26.57
C THR A 728 55.30 -58.02 27.51
N VAL A 729 54.98 -56.84 28.01
CA VAL A 729 55.88 -56.04 28.85
C VAL A 729 55.49 -56.03 30.33
N ARG A 730 56.33 -56.59 31.22
CA ARG A 730 56.08 -56.59 32.68
C ARG A 730 56.53 -55.31 33.42
N GLN A 731 57.26 -54.37 32.75
CA GLN A 731 57.76 -53.13 33.31
C GLN A 731 56.97 -51.95 32.83
N TYR A 732 57.41 -50.71 33.06
CA TYR A 732 56.66 -49.49 32.57
C TYR A 732 56.20 -49.64 31.09
N ASN A 733 54.85 -49.55 30.93
CA ASN A 733 54.27 -49.97 29.66
C ASN A 733 54.14 -48.79 28.74
N LEU A 734 55.21 -48.37 28.04
CA LEU A 734 55.21 -47.31 27.03
C LEU A 734 54.25 -47.64 25.88
N ALA A 735 54.07 -48.92 25.54
CA ALA A 735 53.10 -49.32 24.53
C ALA A 735 51.64 -48.93 24.89
N ARG A 736 51.28 -49.02 26.15
CA ARG A 736 49.96 -48.66 26.68
C ARG A 736 49.69 -47.18 26.48
N ASP A 737 50.66 -46.32 26.79
CA ASP A 737 50.52 -44.87 26.66
C ASP A 737 50.29 -44.48 25.22
N ILE A 738 50.98 -45.09 24.24
CA ILE A 738 50.82 -44.86 22.79
C ILE A 738 49.45 -45.36 22.30
N THR A 739 49.07 -46.59 22.79
CA THR A 739 47.78 -47.21 22.44
C THR A 739 46.60 -46.28 22.82
N PHE A 740 46.61 -45.79 24.07
CA PHE A 740 45.56 -44.88 24.52
C PHE A 740 45.59 -43.55 23.77
N SER A 741 46.75 -42.99 23.46
CA SER A 741 46.85 -41.73 22.73
C SER A 741 46.33 -41.82 21.29
N THR A 742 46.70 -42.87 20.55
CA THR A 742 46.26 -43.11 19.20
C THR A 742 44.80 -43.54 19.13
N LEU A 743 44.31 -44.32 20.06
CA LEU A 743 42.88 -44.66 20.18
C LEU A 743 42.04 -43.42 20.44
N THR A 744 42.45 -42.55 21.39
CA THR A 744 41.75 -41.28 21.65
C THR A 744 41.66 -40.42 20.38
N TYR A 745 42.75 -40.29 19.63
CA TYR A 745 42.78 -39.59 18.38
C TYR A 745 41.76 -40.16 17.35
N CYS A 746 41.79 -41.49 17.15
CA CYS A 746 40.86 -42.16 16.25
C CYS A 746 39.39 -41.96 16.63
N VAL A 747 39.05 -42.13 17.91
CA VAL A 747 37.68 -41.99 18.42
C VAL A 747 37.18 -40.56 18.23
N VAL A 748 38.00 -39.55 18.58
CA VAL A 748 37.62 -38.13 18.40
C VAL A 748 37.30 -37.81 16.94
N TRP A 749 38.11 -38.28 16.01
CA TRP A 749 37.87 -38.01 14.57
C TRP A 749 36.73 -38.84 13.98
N VAL A 750 36.52 -40.09 14.37
CA VAL A 750 35.38 -40.91 13.93
C VAL A 750 34.05 -40.31 14.40
N VAL A 751 33.96 -39.81 15.63
CA VAL A 751 32.77 -39.15 16.15
C VAL A 751 32.53 -37.80 15.49
N PHE A 752 33.61 -37.07 15.14
CA PHE A 752 33.53 -35.76 14.53
C PHE A 752 32.89 -35.75 13.13
N ILE A 753 33.22 -36.75 12.27
CA ILE A 753 32.79 -36.69 10.84
C ILE A 753 31.27 -36.58 10.68
N PRO A 754 30.43 -37.42 11.33
CA PRO A 754 28.97 -37.30 11.19
C PRO A 754 28.41 -36.03 11.83
N ILE A 755 28.99 -35.53 12.90
CA ILE A 755 28.58 -34.27 13.53
C ILE A 755 28.87 -33.10 12.60
N TYR A 756 30.05 -33.06 12.00
CA TYR A 756 30.50 -31.98 11.12
C TYR A 756 29.59 -31.78 9.91
N THR A 757 29.02 -32.86 9.35
CA THR A 757 28.17 -32.76 8.14
C THR A 757 26.77 -32.20 8.43
N GLY A 758 26.25 -32.33 9.66
CA GLY A 758 24.90 -31.90 10.04
C GLY A 758 24.79 -30.47 10.62
N LEU A 759 25.89 -29.74 10.77
CA LEU A 759 25.91 -28.46 11.46
C LEU A 759 25.86 -27.24 10.56
N ASN A 760 25.40 -26.10 11.12
CA ASN A 760 25.44 -24.77 10.49
C ASN A 760 26.88 -24.28 10.30
N ASP A 761 27.11 -23.34 9.41
CA ASP A 761 28.44 -22.86 9.05
C ASP A 761 29.22 -22.25 10.21
N LYS A 762 28.57 -21.52 11.14
CA LYS A 762 29.18 -20.97 12.37
C LYS A 762 29.63 -22.11 13.31
N ASP A 763 28.72 -23.03 13.62
CA ASP A 763 28.93 -24.12 14.55
C ASP A 763 30.00 -25.08 14.04
N ARG A 764 30.07 -25.28 12.72
CA ARG A 764 31.07 -26.11 12.03
C ARG A 764 32.49 -25.62 12.27
N SER A 765 32.74 -24.31 12.24
CA SER A 765 34.04 -23.70 12.52
C SER A 765 34.43 -23.87 14.01
N ILE A 766 33.52 -23.61 14.92
CA ILE A 766 33.73 -23.74 16.38
C ILE A 766 34.06 -25.21 16.72
N ILE A 767 33.29 -26.14 16.18
CA ILE A 767 33.47 -27.58 16.47
C ILE A 767 34.78 -28.09 15.87
N HIS A 768 35.17 -27.61 14.65
CA HIS A 768 36.47 -28.01 14.10
C HIS A 768 37.64 -27.62 15.02
N VAL A 769 37.64 -26.37 15.50
CA VAL A 769 38.67 -25.92 16.48
C VAL A 769 38.60 -26.71 17.77
N SER A 770 37.39 -26.96 18.30
CA SER A 770 37.21 -27.73 19.55
C SER A 770 37.70 -29.18 19.44
N VAL A 771 37.41 -29.85 18.31
CA VAL A 771 37.83 -31.23 18.04
C VAL A 771 39.34 -31.30 17.86
N SER A 772 39.94 -30.33 17.17
CA SER A 772 41.40 -30.25 17.02
C SER A 772 42.08 -29.99 18.37
N LEU A 773 41.51 -29.13 19.23
CA LEU A 773 41.96 -28.93 20.63
C LEU A 773 41.86 -30.22 21.45
N LEU A 774 40.72 -30.92 21.36
CA LEU A 774 40.50 -32.18 22.07
C LEU A 774 41.49 -33.26 21.64
N SER A 775 41.79 -33.34 20.31
CA SER A 775 42.81 -34.26 19.78
C SER A 775 44.19 -33.91 20.28
N ASN A 776 44.58 -32.63 20.27
CA ASN A 776 45.86 -32.16 20.81
C ASN A 776 45.97 -32.43 22.31
N MET A 777 44.91 -32.17 23.08
CA MET A 777 44.84 -32.45 24.50
C MET A 777 44.93 -33.96 24.78
N GLY A 778 44.18 -34.77 24.02
CA GLY A 778 44.20 -36.24 24.15
C GLY A 778 45.59 -36.82 23.90
N LEU A 779 46.26 -36.37 22.85
CA LEU A 779 47.64 -36.78 22.56
C LEU A 779 48.59 -36.29 23.65
N MET A 780 48.45 -35.08 24.15
CA MET A 780 49.31 -34.55 25.24
C MET A 780 49.09 -35.35 26.55
N VAL A 781 47.85 -35.53 26.96
CA VAL A 781 47.50 -36.18 28.23
C VAL A 781 47.88 -37.67 28.17
N ALA A 782 47.52 -38.41 27.13
CA ALA A 782 47.76 -39.86 27.09
C ALA A 782 49.21 -40.18 26.79
N TYR A 783 49.93 -39.38 26.00
CA TYR A 783 51.32 -39.71 25.64
C TYR A 783 52.35 -39.07 26.55
N TYR A 784 52.21 -37.81 26.99
CA TYR A 784 53.23 -37.05 27.72
C TYR A 784 53.00 -37.04 29.27
N LEU A 785 51.72 -36.95 29.71
CA LEU A 785 51.47 -36.85 31.17
C LEU A 785 51.93 -38.01 31.99
N PRO A 786 51.84 -39.31 31.55
CA PRO A 786 52.36 -40.42 32.29
C PRO A 786 53.90 -40.33 32.46
N LYS A 787 54.59 -39.84 31.42
CA LYS A 787 56.05 -39.63 31.48
C LYS A 787 56.45 -38.53 32.46
N CYS A 788 55.70 -37.40 32.45
CA CYS A 788 55.91 -36.33 33.43
C CYS A 788 55.61 -36.75 34.84
N HIS A 789 54.57 -37.58 35.07
CA HIS A 789 54.25 -38.13 36.36
C HIS A 789 55.39 -39.02 36.88
N LEU A 790 56.02 -39.85 36.02
CA LEU A 790 57.16 -40.70 36.39
C LEU A 790 58.38 -39.84 36.71
N LEU A 791 58.70 -38.83 35.90
CA LEU A 791 59.82 -37.93 36.14
C LEU A 791 59.71 -37.14 37.45
N LEU A 792 58.53 -36.72 37.84
CA LEU A 792 58.31 -35.86 39.02
C LEU A 792 58.02 -36.62 40.31
N LYS A 793 57.19 -37.69 40.27
CA LYS A 793 56.72 -38.37 41.46
C LYS A 793 57.40 -39.69 41.73
N LYS A 794 58.08 -40.36 40.79
CA LYS A 794 58.74 -41.62 40.92
C LYS A 794 60.10 -41.61 40.24
N PRO A 795 61.03 -40.71 40.59
CA PRO A 795 62.35 -40.56 39.96
C PRO A 795 63.17 -41.81 40.18
N GLU A 796 62.94 -42.64 41.28
CA GLU A 796 63.59 -43.90 41.60
C GLU A 796 63.40 -44.92 40.46
N LEU A 797 62.30 -44.90 39.73
CA LEU A 797 62.04 -45.79 38.58
C LEU A 797 62.73 -45.34 37.30
N ASN A 798 63.30 -44.13 37.25
CA ASN A 798 63.95 -43.55 36.04
C ASN A 798 65.44 -43.99 35.98
N THR A 799 65.70 -45.28 36.07
CA THR A 799 67.05 -45.92 36.03
C THR A 799 67.28 -46.64 34.69
N ALA A 800 68.50 -46.69 34.22
CA ALA A 800 68.88 -47.38 33.00
C ALA A 800 68.43 -48.87 33.02
N GLU A 801 68.43 -49.46 34.18
CA GLU A 801 68.03 -50.87 34.41
C GLU A 801 66.52 -51.08 34.19
N HIS A 802 65.69 -50.17 34.70
CA HIS A 802 64.24 -50.21 34.49
C HIS A 802 63.81 -50.04 32.99
N PHE A 803 64.58 -49.31 32.19
CA PHE A 803 64.35 -49.12 30.75
C PHE A 803 65.33 -49.92 29.89
N ARG A 804 66.09 -50.90 30.48
CA ARG A 804 67.11 -51.68 29.77
C ARG A 804 66.61 -52.35 28.50
N THR A 805 65.48 -52.99 28.60
CA THR A 805 64.82 -53.63 27.45
C THR A 805 64.55 -52.65 26.26
N PHE A 806 64.23 -51.40 26.54
CA PHE A 806 64.00 -50.35 25.48
C PHE A 806 65.28 -49.62 25.10
N LEU A 807 66.36 -49.69 25.90
CA LEU A 807 67.65 -49.02 25.65
C LEU A 807 68.66 -49.90 24.96
N GLU A 808 68.80 -51.21 25.39
CA GLU A 808 69.85 -52.11 24.94
C GLU A 808 69.38 -53.27 24.06
N GLY A 809 68.00 -53.51 24.01
CA GLY A 809 67.46 -54.73 23.39
C GLY A 809 67.73 -55.94 24.29
N ALA A 810 66.78 -56.85 24.40
CA ALA A 810 66.92 -58.01 25.31
C ALA A 810 68.00 -58.98 24.79
N GLU A 811 69.13 -59.09 25.53
CA GLU A 811 70.00 -60.23 25.45
C GLU A 811 69.36 -61.35 26.27
N ALA A 812 69.09 -62.48 25.64
CA ALA A 812 68.73 -63.72 26.28
C ALA A 812 69.94 -64.28 27.04
N THR A 813 69.92 -64.19 28.33
CA THR A 813 70.80 -65.03 29.23
C THR A 813 70.04 -66.27 29.68
N PRO A 814 70.60 -67.52 29.50
CA PRO A 814 70.02 -68.73 30.03
C PRO A 814 70.23 -68.76 31.53
N GLN A 815 69.22 -69.03 32.33
CA GLN A 815 69.36 -69.44 33.72
C GLN A 815 69.20 -70.94 33.81
N GLU A 816 70.32 -71.50 34.35
CA GLU A 816 70.46 -72.87 34.82
C GLU A 816 69.52 -73.19 35.99
N GLU A 817 68.98 -74.44 35.89
CA GLU A 817 68.29 -75.16 36.91
C GLU A 817 69.20 -75.46 38.11
N HIS A 818 68.75 -75.25 39.32
CA HIS A 818 69.17 -76.13 40.49
C HIS A 818 68.02 -76.38 41.48
N ASP A 819 67.71 -77.60 41.45
CA ASP A 819 67.03 -78.56 42.27
C ASP A 819 67.10 -78.35 43.78
N GLN A 820 66.06 -78.61 44.51
CA GLN A 820 65.93 -79.50 45.67
C GLN A 820 64.50 -79.39 46.32
N GLY A 821 63.77 -80.45 46.16
CA GLY A 821 62.61 -80.81 46.97
C GLY A 821 63.02 -81.29 48.41
N PRO A 822 62.19 -81.92 49.23
CA PRO A 822 60.85 -82.47 48.97
C PRO A 822 59.85 -82.30 50.14
N GLY A 823 58.63 -82.79 49.96
CA GLY A 823 57.82 -83.36 50.99
C GLY A 823 56.43 -82.80 51.29
N GLY A 824 55.49 -83.71 51.10
CA GLY A 824 54.36 -83.94 51.92
C GLY A 824 52.96 -83.68 51.41
N ALA A 825 52.43 -84.67 50.78
CA ALA A 825 51.23 -85.46 51.07
C ALA A 825 49.90 -84.78 51.50
N GLY A 826 48.87 -85.09 50.80
CA GLY A 826 47.53 -85.20 51.30
C GLY A 826 46.43 -84.78 50.27
N GLN A 827 46.00 -85.66 49.40
CA GLN A 827 44.71 -86.35 49.37
C GLN A 827 43.52 -85.40 49.59
N GLY A 828 42.59 -85.32 48.69
CA GLY A 828 41.56 -86.13 48.19
C GLY A 828 40.51 -85.44 47.45
N SER A 829 40.16 -86.09 46.46
CA SER A 829 38.84 -86.62 46.12
C SER A 829 37.77 -85.61 45.67
N ALA A 830 37.43 -85.59 44.43
CA ALA A 830 36.42 -86.37 43.77
C ALA A 830 35.03 -85.74 43.75
N GLY A 831 34.42 -85.80 42.61
CA GLY A 831 32.99 -85.76 42.28
C GLY A 831 32.60 -84.45 41.56
N GLY A 832 32.18 -84.48 40.41
CA GLY A 832 31.34 -85.45 39.67
C GLY A 832 30.18 -84.67 39.15
N GLU A 833 30.01 -84.86 37.90
CA GLU A 833 28.77 -85.00 37.21
C GLU A 833 27.88 -83.71 36.88
N GLN A 834 27.80 -83.43 35.61
CA GLN A 834 26.72 -83.83 34.66
C GLN A 834 25.40 -83.09 34.77
N GLY A 835 24.95 -82.70 33.58
CA GLY A 835 23.52 -82.64 33.17
C GLY A 835 23.11 -81.29 32.67
N SER A 836 23.05 -81.09 31.40
CA SER A 836 22.07 -81.61 30.49
C SER A 836 20.95 -80.52 30.23
N ALA A 837 20.95 -80.03 29.09
CA ALA A 837 19.88 -80.06 28.11
C ALA A 837 18.48 -79.54 28.45
N GLY A 838 17.92 -78.84 27.48
CA GLY A 838 16.52 -78.56 27.25
C GLY A 838 16.26 -77.04 26.99
N GLY A 839 15.90 -76.60 25.94
CA GLY A 839 14.98 -77.05 24.86
C GLY A 839 13.64 -76.46 25.05
N GLY A 840 13.17 -75.78 24.10
CA GLY A 840 11.79 -75.32 24.00
C GLY A 840 11.73 -73.85 23.48
N GLN A 841 11.61 -73.49 22.22
CA GLN A 841 10.44 -73.69 21.33
C GLN A 841 9.12 -73.08 21.84
N GLY A 842 8.56 -72.19 20.99
CA GLY A 842 7.15 -71.83 20.92
C GLY A 842 6.99 -70.35 20.84
N SER A 843 6.68 -69.83 19.75
CA SER A 843 5.51 -69.82 18.81
C SER A 843 4.78 -68.47 18.84
N ALA A 844 4.82 -67.82 17.77
CA ALA A 844 3.69 -67.41 16.92
C ALA A 844 2.47 -66.72 17.58
N GLY A 845 2.02 -65.68 17.02
CA GLY A 845 0.72 -65.02 17.16
C GLY A 845 0.76 -63.67 16.41
N GLU A 846 0.50 -63.70 15.21
CA GLU A 846 -0.54 -63.25 14.29
C GLU A 846 -1.64 -62.42 14.90
N GLY A 847 -2.01 -61.35 14.18
CA GLY A 847 -3.23 -60.55 14.24
C GLY A 847 -2.99 -59.20 13.56
N GLN A 848 -3.11 -59.06 12.28
CA GLN A 848 -4.29 -58.90 11.35
C GLN A 848 -5.27 -57.84 11.84
N GLY A 849 -5.53 -56.92 10.92
CA GLY A 849 -6.73 -56.12 10.77
C GLY A 849 -6.43 -54.63 10.67
N SER A 850 -6.70 -53.95 9.69
CA SER A 850 -7.64 -53.83 8.60
C SER A 850 -7.64 -52.33 8.20
N ALA A 851 -7.23 -51.96 7.05
CA ALA A 851 -7.96 -51.39 5.95
C ALA A 851 -9.06 -50.34 6.29
N GLY A 852 -8.92 -49.14 5.79
CA GLY A 852 -9.94 -48.12 5.67
C GLY A 852 -9.57 -47.13 4.56
N LYS A 853 -10.03 -47.47 3.34
CA LYS A 853 -10.12 -46.60 2.14
C LYS A 853 -11.14 -45.50 2.33
N GLY A 854 -10.93 -44.38 1.67
CA GLY A 854 -11.90 -43.36 1.24
C GLY A 854 -11.11 -42.22 0.59
N GLN A 855 -10.93 -42.16 -0.66
CA GLN A 855 -11.70 -41.85 -1.89
C GLN A 855 -12.65 -40.68 -1.70
N GLY A 856 -12.46 -39.71 -2.56
CA GLY A 856 -13.48 -38.80 -3.04
C GLY A 856 -12.89 -37.41 -3.33
N GLN A 857 -12.47 -37.15 -4.56
CA GLN A 857 -13.15 -36.36 -5.64
C GLN A 857 -13.23 -34.87 -5.29
N ASP A 858 -12.48 -33.96 -5.91
CA ASP A 858 -12.60 -33.43 -7.27
C ASP A 858 -13.92 -32.68 -7.54
N LEU A 859 -13.76 -31.46 -8.04
CA LEU A 859 -14.59 -30.55 -8.83
C LEU A 859 -14.51 -29.15 -8.20
N GLY A 860 -13.90 -28.10 -8.79
CA GLY A 860 -14.13 -27.66 -10.17
C GLY A 860 -15.07 -26.45 -10.15
N ARG A 861 -14.51 -25.27 -10.08
CA ARG A 861 -14.78 -24.09 -10.90
C ARG A 861 -14.04 -22.87 -10.36
#